data_a4532cafc04a53e1dc85d401758bb303
#
_entry.id   a4532cafc04a53e1dc85d401758bb303
#
_cell.length_a   1.000
_cell.length_b   1.000
_cell.length_c   1.000
_cell.angle_alpha   90.00
_cell.angle_beta   90.00
_cell.angle_gamma   90.00
#
_symmetry.space_group_name_H-M   'P 1'
#
loop_
_entity.id
_entity.type
_entity.pdbx_description
1 polymer ?
#
loop_
_entity_poly.entity_id
_entity_poly.type
_entity_poly.pdbx_seq_one_letter_code
_entity_poly.pdbx_strand_id
1 'polypeptide(L)'
;MKILSQLLTAILLSASLFGQDNVNIKFGNVAAKDFTLEKSPVIDSNTNAVILTNIGSTNFIGVDHYWISYVHKKYVRIKVINEKALDIATVNIHLFGRDEDKDKLEDLKAVTYNFEDGEIKTSELSKSDIFEDKLSPYATVTKFTLPSVKAGSMIEYSYSIISHHSYAIPEWCFQDSQYPCLYSEYKITFPDALPYITLRYGSDSFFVKKTTKVKNNHYNMGSVSVTSNDVISLWSMKNVPAFKPERYINSAADYLDKLEFVPAQTNYDQDLGDYKAAWENVTSDLLHDEYFGAAIDKYTSGNLFNTVEKITKHSINLEESAHKLYYYVRDNFTCIPDDEIYLGDDLYAVNKKKKGNVAEINLLLTALLRQKDIPADPVILSTREYGTNPAAYPLLDKMNYVICMARLRGDTIYLDASKPELGFGKLSIECYNGHARLISENGLSLYFLPEKIKESKNTNVIIFNDQNDKINGSLESSFGVFGSEQLRKEIRIKGQKKYFDDVRSGFINEIDIFHTSIDSLQNAEVPATVHFEFKMPLSGDIIYFNPVIESNYHVNPFEAEERKYPITLPLPVDEVYSLNMEIPEGYTVDEIPKSARVAFNGDEGFFEYLIQKEESRIQVRSHIKLNETVFPAEDYNSLRDFFAFVIKKYSEQIVFKRKK
;
A
#
# COMPACT_ATOMS: atom_id res chain seq x y z
N MET A 1 -35.30 54.74 17.56
CA MET A 1 -34.61 54.69 16.25
C MET A 1 -33.07 54.81 16.32
N LYS A 2 -32.43 55.33 17.36
CA LYS A 2 -30.95 55.39 17.45
C LYS A 2 -30.28 54.09 17.96
N ILE A 3 -30.99 53.22 18.65
CA ILE A 3 -30.45 51.95 19.19
C ILE A 3 -30.45 50.85 18.15
N LEU A 4 -31.39 50.88 17.18
CA LEU A 4 -31.41 49.87 16.08
C LEU A 4 -30.31 50.12 15.04
N SER A 5 -29.85 51.38 14.89
CA SER A 5 -28.73 51.72 13.98
C SER A 5 -27.36 51.29 14.50
N GLN A 6 -27.17 51.22 15.82
CA GLN A 6 -25.89 50.79 16.41
C GLN A 6 -25.76 49.27 16.43
N LEU A 7 -26.85 48.48 16.53
CA LEU A 7 -26.80 47.03 16.42
C LEU A 7 -26.53 46.55 14.97
N LEU A 8 -27.04 47.29 13.97
CA LEU A 8 -26.79 46.95 12.55
C LEU A 8 -25.33 47.25 12.14
N THR A 9 -24.68 48.26 12.76
CA THR A 9 -23.28 48.59 12.49
C THR A 9 -22.31 47.65 13.19
N ALA A 10 -22.69 47.07 14.35
CA ALA A 10 -21.87 46.06 15.04
C ALA A 10 -21.88 44.69 14.36
N ILE A 11 -22.98 44.34 13.68
CA ILE A 11 -23.07 43.08 12.90
C ILE A 11 -22.30 43.20 11.58
N LEU A 12 -22.16 44.40 11.00
CA LEU A 12 -21.36 44.61 9.77
C LEU A 12 -19.84 44.74 10.04
N LEU A 13 -19.42 45.03 11.28
CA LEU A 13 -17.99 45.09 11.64
C LEU A 13 -17.40 43.74 12.09
N SER A 14 -18.21 42.74 12.42
CA SER A 14 -17.72 41.39 12.72
C SER A 14 -17.48 40.51 11.48
N ALA A 15 -17.90 40.97 10.29
CA ALA A 15 -17.68 40.25 9.03
C ALA A 15 -16.37 40.61 8.30
N SER A 16 -15.58 41.56 8.82
CA SER A 16 -14.42 42.12 8.10
C SER A 16 -13.05 41.82 8.71
N LEU A 17 -12.94 40.85 9.63
CA LEU A 17 -11.65 40.43 10.22
C LEU A 17 -11.04 39.18 9.63
N PHE A 18 -11.59 38.64 8.52
CA PHE A 18 -11.02 37.57 7.73
C PHE A 18 -10.77 38.06 6.29
N GLY A 19 -10.01 39.11 6.16
CA GLY A 19 -9.63 39.66 4.89
C GLY A 19 -8.17 39.43 4.63
N GLN A 20 -7.84 38.51 3.75
CA GLN A 20 -6.90 38.68 2.64
C GLN A 20 -6.88 37.38 1.87
N ASP A 21 -7.28 37.47 0.60
CA ASP A 21 -7.43 36.38 -0.37
C ASP A 21 -8.59 35.39 -0.12
N ASN A 22 -9.78 35.90 0.23
CA ASN A 22 -11.00 35.09 0.06
C ASN A 22 -11.21 34.82 -1.44
N VAL A 23 -10.84 33.63 -1.86
CA VAL A 23 -11.29 33.08 -3.13
C VAL A 23 -12.81 32.88 -2.96
N ASN A 24 -13.60 33.93 -3.31
CA ASN A 24 -15.06 33.92 -3.17
C ASN A 24 -15.67 33.07 -4.29
N ILE A 25 -15.38 31.75 -4.26
CA ILE A 25 -15.88 30.79 -5.22
C ILE A 25 -17.29 30.40 -4.77
N LYS A 26 -18.27 30.70 -5.58
CA LYS A 26 -19.65 30.23 -5.43
C LYS A 26 -19.92 29.14 -6.48
N PHE A 27 -20.52 28.05 -6.04
CA PHE A 27 -21.00 26.99 -6.93
C PHE A 27 -21.87 27.60 -8.04
N GLY A 28 -21.67 27.20 -9.29
CA GLY A 28 -22.40 27.68 -10.45
C GLY A 28 -21.90 29.02 -11.03
N ASN A 29 -20.93 29.68 -10.39
CA ASN A 29 -20.39 30.95 -10.90
C ASN A 29 -19.16 30.67 -11.78
N VAL A 30 -19.39 30.38 -13.07
CA VAL A 30 -18.34 30.10 -14.06
C VAL A 30 -18.49 31.11 -15.21
N ALA A 31 -17.39 31.75 -15.56
CA ALA A 31 -17.32 32.74 -16.65
C ALA A 31 -16.39 32.21 -17.77
N ALA A 32 -16.55 32.74 -18.99
CA ALA A 32 -15.76 32.35 -20.16
C ALA A 32 -14.23 32.46 -19.90
N LYS A 33 -13.79 33.48 -19.14
CA LYS A 33 -12.38 33.66 -18.75
C LYS A 33 -11.83 32.50 -17.93
N ASP A 34 -12.66 31.81 -17.18
CA ASP A 34 -12.24 30.72 -16.26
C ASP A 34 -11.84 29.46 -17.04
N PHE A 35 -12.20 29.37 -18.32
CA PHE A 35 -11.77 28.28 -19.21
C PHE A 35 -10.31 28.41 -19.66
N THR A 36 -9.69 29.59 -19.48
CA THR A 36 -8.28 29.81 -19.77
C THR A 36 -7.47 29.61 -18.50
N LEU A 37 -6.56 28.63 -18.51
CA LEU A 37 -5.69 28.38 -17.36
C LEU A 37 -4.62 29.47 -17.27
N GLU A 38 -4.44 30.03 -16.08
CA GLU A 38 -3.31 30.88 -15.77
C GLU A 38 -2.01 30.06 -15.67
N LYS A 39 -0.89 30.69 -15.95
CA LYS A 39 0.41 30.04 -15.79
C LYS A 39 0.65 29.72 -14.31
N SER A 40 1.01 28.49 -14.03
CA SER A 40 1.36 28.02 -12.69
C SER A 40 2.62 27.14 -12.75
N PRO A 41 3.47 27.17 -11.73
CA PRO A 41 4.69 26.35 -11.68
C PRO A 41 4.39 24.84 -11.60
N VAL A 42 3.15 24.45 -11.26
CA VAL A 42 2.74 23.04 -11.12
C VAL A 42 2.01 22.52 -12.37
N ILE A 43 1.84 23.34 -13.40
CA ILE A 43 1.20 22.95 -14.68
C ILE A 43 2.31 22.86 -15.75
N ASP A 44 2.46 21.71 -16.35
CA ASP A 44 3.39 21.44 -17.44
C ASP A 44 2.68 20.84 -18.67
N SER A 45 3.44 20.50 -19.72
CA SER A 45 2.94 19.91 -20.96
C SER A 45 2.33 18.51 -20.79
N ASN A 46 2.59 17.83 -19.69
CA ASN A 46 2.09 16.49 -19.38
C ASN A 46 0.86 16.53 -18.48
N THR A 47 0.44 17.71 -18.01
CA THR A 47 -0.71 17.89 -17.14
C THR A 47 -2.01 17.66 -17.94
N ASN A 48 -2.78 16.67 -17.50
CA ASN A 48 -4.01 16.25 -18.19
C ASN A 48 -5.28 16.89 -17.61
N ALA A 49 -5.28 17.25 -16.32
CA ALA A 49 -6.32 18.03 -15.65
C ALA A 49 -5.68 18.84 -14.50
N VAL A 50 -6.40 19.85 -14.03
CA VAL A 50 -5.97 20.72 -12.91
C VAL A 50 -7.13 20.91 -11.95
N ILE A 51 -6.91 20.60 -10.68
CA ILE A 51 -7.83 20.95 -9.60
C ILE A 51 -7.65 22.45 -9.32
N LEU A 52 -8.58 23.26 -9.77
CA LEU A 52 -8.51 24.71 -9.58
C LEU A 52 -8.74 25.06 -8.11
N THR A 53 -9.66 24.32 -7.46
CA THR A 53 -10.05 24.58 -6.08
C THR A 53 -10.55 23.30 -5.42
N ASN A 54 -10.07 23.03 -4.20
CA ASN A 54 -10.52 21.94 -3.32
C ASN A 54 -10.73 22.54 -1.92
N ILE A 55 -11.99 22.77 -1.51
CA ILE A 55 -12.34 23.42 -0.23
C ILE A 55 -13.18 22.46 0.59
N GLY A 56 -12.79 22.31 1.87
CA GLY A 56 -13.53 21.53 2.83
C GLY A 56 -13.76 22.23 4.15
N SER A 57 -14.81 21.82 4.84
CA SER A 57 -15.02 22.21 6.21
C SER A 57 -15.73 21.13 7.01
N THR A 58 -15.34 21.00 8.29
CA THR A 58 -16.03 20.14 9.25
C THR A 58 -16.44 20.95 10.45
N ASN A 59 -17.73 20.90 10.79
CA ASN A 59 -18.29 21.56 11.96
C ASN A 59 -19.11 20.58 12.78
N PHE A 60 -18.91 20.59 14.08
CA PHE A 60 -19.67 19.75 14.99
C PHE A 60 -21.03 20.34 15.26
N ILE A 61 -22.03 19.49 15.46
CA ILE A 61 -23.42 19.85 15.77
C ILE A 61 -23.94 18.95 16.88
N GLY A 62 -24.88 19.44 17.69
CA GLY A 62 -25.67 18.63 18.61
C GLY A 62 -26.87 18.03 17.87
N VAL A 63 -27.14 16.75 18.08
CA VAL A 63 -28.27 16.05 17.49
C VAL A 63 -28.99 15.24 18.57
N ASP A 64 -30.33 15.17 18.47
CA ASP A 64 -31.13 14.30 19.34
C ASP A 64 -30.69 12.84 19.22
N HIS A 65 -30.57 12.16 20.35
CA HIS A 65 -30.10 10.76 20.48
C HIS A 65 -28.59 10.53 20.29
N TYR A 66 -27.86 11.46 19.67
CA TYR A 66 -26.40 11.37 19.51
C TYR A 66 -25.70 12.50 20.24
N TRP A 67 -24.65 12.15 20.95
CA TRP A 67 -23.97 13.09 21.83
C TRP A 67 -23.40 14.28 21.06
N ILE A 68 -22.68 14.01 20.00
CA ILE A 68 -22.15 14.99 19.05
C ILE A 68 -22.03 14.32 17.67
N SER A 69 -22.48 15.04 16.66
CA SER A 69 -22.32 14.71 15.26
C SER A 69 -21.50 15.77 14.57
N TYR A 70 -21.08 15.52 13.34
CA TYR A 70 -20.45 16.56 12.53
C TYR A 70 -21.09 16.66 11.14
N VAL A 71 -20.93 17.83 10.53
CA VAL A 71 -21.23 18.07 9.11
C VAL A 71 -19.92 18.33 8.41
N HIS A 72 -19.52 17.42 7.51
CA HIS A 72 -18.40 17.60 6.62
C HIS A 72 -18.90 18.10 5.26
N LYS A 73 -18.35 19.23 4.77
CA LYS A 73 -18.69 19.79 3.46
C LYS A 73 -17.48 19.77 2.57
N LYS A 74 -17.70 19.42 1.31
CA LYS A 74 -16.66 19.43 0.27
C LYS A 74 -17.14 20.16 -0.98
N TYR A 75 -16.26 20.96 -1.56
CA TYR A 75 -16.43 21.64 -2.83
C TYR A 75 -15.17 21.48 -3.67
N VAL A 76 -15.34 21.08 -4.94
CA VAL A 76 -14.22 20.89 -5.86
C VAL A 76 -14.56 21.50 -7.22
N ARG A 77 -13.60 22.20 -7.84
CA ARG A 77 -13.67 22.66 -9.23
C ARG A 77 -12.42 22.22 -9.97
N ILE A 78 -12.60 21.61 -11.15
CA ILE A 78 -11.54 21.00 -11.94
C ILE A 78 -11.63 21.46 -13.38
N LYS A 79 -10.48 21.73 -13.99
CA LYS A 79 -10.33 21.93 -15.43
C LYS A 79 -9.75 20.66 -16.07
N VAL A 80 -10.50 20.06 -16.97
CA VAL A 80 -10.04 18.95 -17.80
C VAL A 80 -9.30 19.54 -19.01
N ILE A 81 -8.05 19.13 -19.23
CA ILE A 81 -7.21 19.66 -20.31
C ILE A 81 -7.34 18.78 -21.55
N ASN A 82 -7.21 17.46 -21.37
CA ASN A 82 -7.27 16.52 -22.48
C ASN A 82 -8.01 15.23 -22.11
N GLU A 83 -8.22 14.35 -23.08
CA GLU A 83 -9.02 13.14 -22.95
C GLU A 83 -8.41 12.08 -22.01
N LYS A 84 -7.13 12.19 -21.67
CA LYS A 84 -6.47 11.23 -20.73
C LYS A 84 -6.92 11.39 -19.29
N ALA A 85 -7.64 12.47 -18.97
CA ALA A 85 -8.15 12.76 -17.64
C ALA A 85 -9.68 12.65 -17.53
N LEU A 86 -10.35 11.95 -18.44
CA LEU A 86 -11.82 11.81 -18.37
C LEU A 86 -12.31 10.98 -17.19
N ASP A 87 -11.47 10.14 -16.62
CA ASP A 87 -11.72 9.37 -15.41
C ASP A 87 -11.98 10.25 -14.18
N ILE A 88 -11.45 11.49 -14.14
CA ILE A 88 -11.70 12.46 -13.07
C ILE A 88 -13.18 12.87 -12.95
N ALA A 89 -13.98 12.61 -14.00
CA ALA A 89 -15.42 12.83 -13.99
C ALA A 89 -16.17 11.86 -13.06
N THR A 90 -15.55 10.74 -12.69
CA THR A 90 -16.14 9.74 -11.78
C THR A 90 -15.72 10.04 -10.35
N VAL A 91 -16.71 10.31 -9.50
CA VAL A 91 -16.52 10.64 -8.09
C VAL A 91 -17.05 9.53 -7.22
N ASN A 92 -16.25 9.12 -6.24
CA ASN A 92 -16.60 8.14 -5.22
C ASN A 92 -16.66 8.84 -3.85
N ILE A 93 -17.78 8.68 -3.14
CA ILE A 93 -17.99 9.24 -1.80
C ILE A 93 -18.20 8.06 -0.84
N HIS A 94 -17.27 7.84 0.05
CA HIS A 94 -17.36 6.81 1.09
C HIS A 94 -18.23 7.28 2.24
N LEU A 95 -19.15 6.43 2.68
CA LEU A 95 -20.07 6.66 3.78
C LEU A 95 -19.95 5.49 4.76
N PHE A 96 -19.80 5.80 6.03
CA PHE A 96 -19.56 4.83 7.09
C PHE A 96 -20.82 4.62 7.94
N GLY A 97 -20.81 3.53 8.74
CA GLY A 97 -21.91 3.15 9.60
C GLY A 97 -22.95 2.28 8.91
N ARG A 98 -23.95 1.87 9.67
CA ARG A 98 -25.05 1.02 9.19
C ARG A 98 -26.36 1.42 9.86
N ASP A 99 -27.46 1.04 9.26
CA ASP A 99 -28.82 1.28 9.74
C ASP A 99 -29.05 2.76 10.09
N GLU A 100 -29.43 3.08 11.31
CA GLU A 100 -29.70 4.45 11.76
C GLU A 100 -28.41 5.27 11.94
N ASP A 101 -27.26 4.62 12.17
CA ASP A 101 -25.95 5.27 12.35
C ASP A 101 -25.21 5.54 11.04
N LYS A 102 -25.78 5.13 9.89
CA LYS A 102 -25.15 5.37 8.60
C LYS A 102 -25.02 6.86 8.30
N ASP A 103 -23.84 7.25 7.81
CA ASP A 103 -23.58 8.59 7.29
C ASP A 103 -24.65 9.01 6.26
N LYS A 104 -25.08 10.26 6.33
CA LYS A 104 -26.08 10.82 5.40
C LYS A 104 -25.41 11.77 4.42
N LEU A 105 -25.52 11.43 3.13
CA LEU A 105 -25.09 12.33 2.04
C LEU A 105 -26.22 13.30 1.73
N GLU A 106 -25.93 14.60 1.83
CA GLU A 106 -26.87 15.68 1.55
C GLU A 106 -26.29 16.72 0.58
N ASP A 107 -27.14 17.53 0.01
CA ASP A 107 -26.78 18.68 -0.84
C ASP A 107 -25.84 18.33 -2.02
N LEU A 108 -25.86 17.09 -2.51
CA LEU A 108 -25.04 16.70 -3.65
C LEU A 108 -25.44 17.46 -4.91
N LYS A 109 -24.49 18.19 -5.47
CA LYS A 109 -24.59 18.91 -6.73
C LYS A 109 -23.35 18.64 -7.56
N ALA A 110 -23.52 18.38 -8.86
CA ALA A 110 -22.42 18.22 -9.79
C ALA A 110 -22.81 18.72 -11.17
N VAL A 111 -21.95 19.51 -11.79
CA VAL A 111 -22.23 20.19 -13.08
C VAL A 111 -20.97 20.15 -13.94
N THR A 112 -21.16 19.87 -15.21
CA THR A 112 -20.15 20.05 -16.26
C THR A 112 -20.44 21.32 -17.05
N TYR A 113 -19.42 22.12 -17.26
CA TYR A 113 -19.49 23.33 -18.11
C TYR A 113 -18.61 23.12 -19.34
N ASN A 114 -19.17 23.33 -20.51
CA ASN A 114 -18.47 23.32 -21.80
C ASN A 114 -18.57 24.68 -22.46
N PHE A 115 -17.44 25.25 -22.84
CA PHE A 115 -17.44 26.53 -23.60
C PHE A 115 -17.39 26.22 -25.08
N GLU A 116 -18.50 26.46 -25.78
CA GLU A 116 -18.72 26.15 -27.20
C GLU A 116 -19.41 27.31 -27.89
N ASP A 117 -18.93 27.68 -29.08
CA ASP A 117 -19.51 28.74 -29.91
C ASP A 117 -19.68 30.10 -29.19
N GLY A 118 -18.80 30.38 -28.20
CA GLY A 118 -18.83 31.60 -27.41
C GLY A 118 -19.80 31.58 -26.22
N GLU A 119 -20.47 30.45 -25.98
CA GLU A 119 -21.44 30.25 -24.89
C GLU A 119 -21.02 29.13 -23.95
N ILE A 120 -21.45 29.24 -22.70
CA ILE A 120 -21.23 28.18 -21.68
C ILE A 120 -22.47 27.28 -21.67
N LYS A 121 -22.29 26.03 -22.11
CA LYS A 121 -23.31 24.97 -22.01
C LYS A 121 -23.11 24.20 -20.71
N THR A 122 -24.17 23.95 -19.97
CA THR A 122 -24.17 23.24 -18.70
C THR A 122 -24.86 21.89 -18.81
N SER A 123 -24.30 20.86 -18.14
CA SER A 123 -24.91 19.54 -17.99
C SER A 123 -24.89 19.17 -16.51
N GLU A 124 -26.04 19.03 -15.88
CA GLU A 124 -26.19 18.72 -14.47
C GLU A 124 -26.27 17.21 -14.24
N LEU A 125 -25.77 16.74 -13.10
CA LEU A 125 -25.92 15.37 -12.66
C LEU A 125 -27.39 15.03 -12.39
N SER A 126 -27.89 13.96 -12.99
CA SER A 126 -29.22 13.43 -12.71
C SER A 126 -29.21 12.51 -11.50
N LYS A 127 -30.30 12.48 -10.73
CA LYS A 127 -30.44 11.54 -9.62
C LYS A 127 -30.37 10.07 -10.05
N SER A 128 -30.77 9.78 -11.29
CA SER A 128 -30.69 8.43 -11.87
C SER A 128 -29.25 7.93 -12.10
N ASP A 129 -28.28 8.86 -12.12
CA ASP A 129 -26.87 8.56 -12.42
C ASP A 129 -26.02 8.44 -11.14
N ILE A 130 -26.69 8.39 -9.99
CA ILE A 130 -26.09 8.20 -8.66
C ILE A 130 -26.34 6.76 -8.25
N PHE A 131 -25.27 6.03 -7.97
CA PHE A 131 -25.30 4.63 -7.56
C PHE A 131 -24.71 4.48 -6.17
N GLU A 132 -25.19 3.52 -5.42
CA GLU A 132 -24.63 3.15 -4.12
C GLU A 132 -24.26 1.68 -4.15
N ASP A 133 -23.00 1.38 -3.82
CA ASP A 133 -22.47 0.03 -3.65
C ASP A 133 -22.12 -0.21 -2.20
N LYS A 134 -22.44 -1.40 -1.69
CA LYS A 134 -22.01 -1.85 -0.37
C LYS A 134 -20.58 -2.39 -0.48
N LEU A 135 -19.64 -1.84 0.31
CA LEU A 135 -18.26 -2.29 0.40
C LEU A 135 -18.10 -3.31 1.52
N SER A 136 -18.61 -2.99 2.72
CA SER A 136 -18.55 -3.84 3.91
C SER A 136 -19.83 -3.70 4.73
N PRO A 137 -20.01 -4.42 5.85
CA PRO A 137 -21.12 -4.19 6.76
C PRO A 137 -21.21 -2.76 7.29
N TYR A 138 -20.09 -2.05 7.35
CA TYR A 138 -19.95 -0.71 7.92
C TYR A 138 -19.57 0.38 6.92
N ALA A 139 -19.50 0.05 5.63
CA ALA A 139 -19.09 1.00 4.60
C ALA A 139 -19.90 0.82 3.32
N THR A 140 -20.31 1.96 2.75
CA THR A 140 -20.89 2.05 1.41
C THR A 140 -20.16 3.12 0.61
N VAL A 141 -20.25 3.05 -0.71
CA VAL A 141 -19.71 4.09 -1.58
C VAL A 141 -20.81 4.60 -2.50
N THR A 142 -21.05 5.90 -2.47
CA THR A 142 -21.87 6.59 -3.47
C THR A 142 -21.02 6.98 -4.65
N LYS A 143 -21.40 6.52 -5.85
CA LYS A 143 -20.67 6.74 -7.11
C LYS A 143 -21.52 7.50 -8.09
N PHE A 144 -20.92 8.47 -8.77
CA PHE A 144 -21.54 9.14 -9.92
C PHE A 144 -20.48 9.60 -10.92
N THR A 145 -20.89 9.73 -12.18
CA THR A 145 -20.03 10.28 -13.22
C THR A 145 -20.67 11.55 -13.77
N LEU A 146 -19.94 12.67 -13.78
CA LEU A 146 -20.43 13.93 -14.34
C LEU A 146 -20.70 13.76 -15.84
N PRO A 147 -21.88 14.19 -16.33
CA PRO A 147 -22.26 14.03 -17.73
C PRO A 147 -21.49 14.98 -18.66
N SER A 148 -21.37 14.62 -19.93
CA SER A 148 -20.81 15.46 -21.01
C SER A 148 -19.41 16.00 -20.81
N VAL A 149 -18.57 15.33 -20.01
CA VAL A 149 -17.17 15.72 -19.79
C VAL A 149 -16.34 15.38 -21.02
N LYS A 150 -15.53 16.33 -21.47
CA LYS A 150 -14.60 16.21 -22.59
C LYS A 150 -13.35 17.06 -22.39
N ALA A 151 -12.39 16.95 -23.27
CA ALA A 151 -11.23 17.85 -23.27
C ALA A 151 -11.70 19.32 -23.33
N GLY A 152 -11.16 20.13 -22.44
CA GLY A 152 -11.56 21.54 -22.29
C GLY A 152 -12.73 21.78 -21.35
N SER A 153 -13.42 20.77 -20.83
CA SER A 153 -14.49 20.93 -19.85
C SER A 153 -13.99 21.50 -18.53
N MET A 154 -14.89 22.19 -17.83
CA MET A 154 -14.76 22.48 -16.41
C MET A 154 -15.82 21.69 -15.67
N ILE A 155 -15.45 21.02 -14.59
CA ILE A 155 -16.38 20.29 -13.74
C ILE A 155 -16.38 20.88 -12.33
N GLU A 156 -17.54 20.82 -11.70
CA GLU A 156 -17.75 21.34 -10.36
C GLU A 156 -18.69 20.42 -9.61
N TYR A 157 -18.32 20.08 -8.37
CA TYR A 157 -19.22 19.33 -7.50
C TYR A 157 -19.08 19.77 -6.04
N SER A 158 -20.16 19.59 -5.29
CA SER A 158 -20.20 19.84 -3.85
C SER A 158 -21.16 18.88 -3.18
N TYR A 159 -20.88 18.57 -1.91
CA TYR A 159 -21.75 17.75 -1.07
C TYR A 159 -21.52 18.03 0.42
N SER A 160 -22.45 17.55 1.24
CA SER A 160 -22.36 17.50 2.68
C SER A 160 -22.52 16.06 3.17
N ILE A 161 -21.73 15.65 4.16
CA ILE A 161 -21.91 14.40 4.90
C ILE A 161 -22.26 14.78 6.34
N ILE A 162 -23.37 14.24 6.84
CA ILE A 162 -23.72 14.27 8.27
C ILE A 162 -23.32 12.91 8.84
N SER A 163 -22.42 12.92 9.82
CA SER A 163 -21.91 11.72 10.47
C SER A 163 -22.12 11.77 11.98
N HIS A 164 -22.49 10.64 12.55
CA HIS A 164 -22.56 10.41 13.99
C HIS A 164 -21.26 9.83 14.56
N HIS A 165 -20.29 9.50 13.68
CA HIS A 165 -19.00 8.90 14.03
C HIS A 165 -17.96 9.97 14.38
N SER A 166 -18.15 10.68 15.50
CA SER A 166 -17.23 11.75 15.91
C SER A 166 -15.77 11.29 16.08
N TYR A 167 -15.51 10.00 16.24
CA TYR A 167 -14.18 9.39 16.30
C TYR A 167 -13.50 9.19 14.93
N ALA A 168 -14.26 9.28 13.83
CA ALA A 168 -13.78 9.02 12.47
C ALA A 168 -14.02 10.26 11.56
N ILE A 169 -13.24 11.33 11.78
CA ILE A 169 -13.30 12.52 10.94
C ILE A 169 -12.56 12.23 9.64
N PRO A 170 -13.15 12.52 8.46
CA PRO A 170 -12.48 12.32 7.17
C PRO A 170 -11.13 13.03 7.10
N GLU A 171 -10.11 12.34 6.60
CA GLU A 171 -8.83 12.97 6.29
C GLU A 171 -9.00 14.08 5.24
N TRP A 172 -8.13 15.07 5.26
CA TRP A 172 -8.08 16.09 4.23
C TRP A 172 -6.79 16.06 3.45
N CYS A 173 -6.89 15.64 2.17
CA CYS A 173 -5.78 15.64 1.24
C CYS A 173 -5.70 16.98 0.50
N PHE A 174 -4.59 17.70 0.67
CA PHE A 174 -4.26 18.91 -0.10
C PHE A 174 -3.67 18.55 -1.45
N GLN A 175 -2.97 17.43 -1.52
CA GLN A 175 -2.31 16.90 -2.70
C GLN A 175 -3.12 15.76 -3.31
N ASP A 176 -3.29 15.78 -4.61
CA ASP A 176 -3.89 14.69 -5.37
C ASP A 176 -2.81 13.77 -5.95
N SER A 177 -3.14 12.50 -6.13
CA SER A 177 -2.22 11.49 -6.63
C SER A 177 -1.89 11.64 -8.12
N GLN A 178 -2.73 12.34 -8.90
CA GLN A 178 -2.62 12.40 -10.36
C GLN A 178 -2.58 13.82 -10.89
N TYR A 179 -3.25 14.78 -10.21
CA TYR A 179 -3.48 16.10 -10.73
C TYR A 179 -2.99 17.22 -9.82
N PRO A 180 -2.35 18.27 -10.34
CA PRO A 180 -1.95 19.41 -9.53
C PRO A 180 -3.18 20.18 -9.03
N CYS A 181 -3.06 20.75 -7.81
CA CYS A 181 -4.08 21.56 -7.18
C CYS A 181 -3.60 22.99 -6.99
N LEU A 182 -4.31 23.97 -7.58
CA LEU A 182 -3.92 25.38 -7.47
C LEU A 182 -4.23 25.98 -6.10
N TYR A 183 -5.36 25.58 -5.51
CA TYR A 183 -5.76 26.02 -4.19
C TYR A 183 -6.51 24.93 -3.44
N SER A 184 -6.01 24.53 -2.28
CA SER A 184 -6.69 23.62 -1.36
C SER A 184 -6.80 24.26 0.02
N GLU A 185 -8.00 24.19 0.63
CA GLU A 185 -8.27 24.77 1.94
C GLU A 185 -9.13 23.83 2.78
N TYR A 186 -8.76 23.70 4.03
CA TYR A 186 -9.57 22.95 5.00
C TYR A 186 -9.75 23.73 6.30
N LYS A 187 -11.01 23.81 6.74
CA LYS A 187 -11.41 24.43 7.99
C LYS A 187 -12.12 23.43 8.87
N ILE A 188 -11.67 23.29 10.12
CA ILE A 188 -12.37 22.46 11.09
C ILE A 188 -12.64 23.25 12.37
N THR A 189 -13.79 22.98 12.98
CA THR A 189 -14.20 23.54 14.26
C THR A 189 -14.36 22.41 15.26
N PHE A 190 -13.47 22.33 16.23
CA PHE A 190 -13.52 21.35 17.32
C PHE A 190 -14.11 21.95 18.59
N PRO A 191 -15.11 21.32 19.24
CA PRO A 191 -15.46 21.62 20.59
C PRO A 191 -14.29 21.26 21.54
N ASP A 192 -13.94 22.14 22.51
CA ASP A 192 -12.86 21.85 23.48
C ASP A 192 -13.18 20.68 24.42
N ALA A 193 -14.48 20.34 24.54
CA ALA A 193 -14.94 19.13 25.23
C ALA A 193 -14.55 17.82 24.49
N LEU A 194 -14.20 17.90 23.22
CA LEU A 194 -13.74 16.77 22.39
C LEU A 194 -12.39 17.14 21.76
N PRO A 195 -11.29 16.97 22.49
CA PRO A 195 -9.97 17.27 21.94
C PRO A 195 -9.55 16.26 20.86
N TYR A 196 -8.90 16.77 19.81
CA TYR A 196 -8.33 15.96 18.75
C TYR A 196 -6.85 16.27 18.55
N ILE A 197 -6.10 15.25 18.22
CA ILE A 197 -4.73 15.34 17.71
C ILE A 197 -4.81 15.47 16.20
N THR A 198 -4.12 16.47 15.65
CA THR A 198 -3.99 16.64 14.20
C THR A 198 -2.66 16.03 13.76
N LEU A 199 -2.73 14.95 13.00
CA LEU A 199 -1.59 14.32 12.37
C LEU A 199 -1.39 14.97 11.00
N ARG A 200 -0.15 15.38 10.72
CA ARG A 200 0.22 15.95 9.44
C ARG A 200 1.17 15.03 8.71
N TYR A 201 0.89 14.80 7.43
CA TYR A 201 1.72 14.05 6.49
C TYR A 201 2.22 14.97 5.38
N GLY A 202 3.18 14.50 4.62
CA GLY A 202 3.81 15.26 3.56
C GLY A 202 4.88 16.24 4.04
N SER A 203 5.48 16.94 3.12
CA SER A 203 6.65 17.80 3.36
C SER A 203 6.44 19.27 3.04
N ASP A 204 5.41 19.61 2.25
CA ASP A 204 5.21 20.97 1.77
C ASP A 204 4.61 21.90 2.83
N SER A 205 5.00 23.15 2.84
CA SER A 205 4.57 24.13 3.83
C SER A 205 3.16 24.64 3.54
N PHE A 206 2.38 24.89 4.59
CA PHE A 206 1.09 25.56 4.44
C PHE A 206 1.27 27.02 4.02
N PHE A 207 0.43 27.44 3.06
CA PHE A 207 0.28 28.86 2.72
C PHE A 207 -0.40 29.64 3.84
N VAL A 208 -1.48 29.05 4.43
CA VAL A 208 -2.12 29.58 5.64
C VAL A 208 -2.19 28.48 6.69
N LYS A 209 -1.83 28.81 7.93
CA LYS A 209 -2.09 28.00 9.10
C LYS A 209 -2.55 28.92 10.23
N LYS A 210 -3.83 28.84 10.59
CA LYS A 210 -4.42 29.73 11.59
C LYS A 210 -5.29 28.95 12.57
N THR A 211 -5.19 29.24 13.83
CA THR A 211 -6.06 28.69 14.88
C THR A 211 -6.67 29.82 15.68
N THR A 212 -7.97 29.75 15.94
CA THR A 212 -8.73 30.76 16.68
C THR A 212 -9.66 30.06 17.69
N LYS A 213 -9.82 30.60 18.87
CA LYS A 213 -10.77 30.10 19.87
C LYS A 213 -12.02 30.96 19.87
N VAL A 214 -13.20 30.32 19.89
CA VAL A 214 -14.51 30.95 20.05
C VAL A 214 -15.10 30.48 21.37
N LYS A 215 -15.53 31.42 22.19
CA LYS A 215 -16.08 31.11 23.50
C LYS A 215 -17.59 30.91 23.47
N ASN A 216 -18.08 30.05 24.36
CA ASN A 216 -19.52 29.87 24.65
C ASN A 216 -20.36 29.43 23.43
N ASN A 217 -19.88 28.48 22.63
CA ASN A 217 -20.74 27.83 21.67
C ASN A 217 -21.66 26.79 22.35
N HIS A 218 -22.89 26.66 21.88
CA HIS A 218 -23.90 25.81 22.50
C HIS A 218 -24.25 24.66 21.57
N TYR A 219 -24.17 23.43 22.08
CA TYR A 219 -24.55 22.21 21.41
C TYR A 219 -25.85 21.70 22.06
N ASN A 220 -26.95 21.70 21.29
CA ASN A 220 -28.25 21.27 21.78
C ASN A 220 -28.47 19.81 21.41
N MET A 221 -28.71 18.95 22.37
CA MET A 221 -28.93 17.50 22.22
C MET A 221 -30.29 17.17 22.88
N GLY A 222 -31.35 17.52 22.18
CA GLY A 222 -32.70 17.37 22.72
C GLY A 222 -32.94 18.24 23.97
N SER A 223 -33.14 17.61 25.12
CA SER A 223 -33.38 18.30 26.41
C SER A 223 -32.07 18.79 27.08
N VAL A 224 -30.90 18.43 26.57
CA VAL A 224 -29.60 18.79 27.15
C VAL A 224 -28.89 19.79 26.23
N SER A 225 -28.29 20.84 26.82
CA SER A 225 -27.43 21.76 26.11
C SER A 225 -26.06 21.80 26.78
N VAL A 226 -25.01 21.57 25.98
CA VAL A 226 -23.62 21.66 26.43
C VAL A 226 -22.97 22.90 25.85
N THR A 227 -22.30 23.67 26.72
CA THR A 227 -21.52 24.82 26.30
C THR A 227 -20.05 24.45 26.20
N SER A 228 -19.46 24.73 25.05
CA SER A 228 -18.05 24.47 24.75
C SER A 228 -17.37 25.72 24.22
N ASN A 229 -16.05 25.84 24.42
CA ASN A 229 -15.24 26.79 23.68
C ASN A 229 -14.67 26.08 22.47
N ASP A 230 -14.96 26.58 21.30
CA ASP A 230 -14.53 25.90 20.09
C ASP A 230 -13.13 26.34 19.64
N VAL A 231 -12.38 25.40 19.08
CA VAL A 231 -11.11 25.67 18.42
C VAL A 231 -11.33 25.57 16.92
N ILE A 232 -11.23 26.71 16.24
CA ILE A 232 -11.31 26.79 14.78
C ILE A 232 -9.91 26.76 14.22
N SER A 233 -9.62 25.77 13.38
CA SER A 233 -8.36 25.66 12.68
C SER A 233 -8.58 25.73 11.17
N LEU A 234 -7.70 26.48 10.50
CA LEU A 234 -7.72 26.70 9.05
C LEU A 234 -6.33 26.44 8.49
N TRP A 235 -6.27 25.61 7.47
CA TRP A 235 -5.08 25.35 6.68
C TRP A 235 -5.37 25.55 5.21
N SER A 236 -4.43 26.11 4.47
CA SER A 236 -4.49 26.13 3.02
C SER A 236 -3.12 25.92 2.38
N MET A 237 -3.13 25.39 1.18
CA MET A 237 -1.97 25.24 0.32
C MET A 237 -2.27 25.81 -1.07
N LYS A 238 -1.23 26.34 -1.74
CA LYS A 238 -1.32 26.86 -3.10
C LYS A 238 -0.28 26.19 -3.99
N ASN A 239 -0.63 25.98 -5.26
CA ASN A 239 0.25 25.40 -6.27
C ASN A 239 0.85 24.07 -5.79
N VAL A 240 -0.02 23.16 -5.32
CA VAL A 240 0.37 21.84 -4.88
C VAL A 240 0.58 20.95 -6.11
N PRO A 241 1.78 20.41 -6.34
CA PRO A 241 2.02 19.54 -7.48
C PRO A 241 1.27 18.22 -7.32
N ALA A 242 0.96 17.55 -8.42
CA ALA A 242 0.52 16.16 -8.35
C ALA A 242 1.59 15.29 -7.66
N PHE A 243 1.15 14.28 -6.92
CA PHE A 243 2.09 13.35 -6.33
C PHE A 243 2.82 12.58 -7.43
N LYS A 244 4.15 12.58 -7.39
CA LYS A 244 4.97 11.79 -8.31
C LYS A 244 5.47 10.55 -7.57
N PRO A 245 4.91 9.36 -7.88
CA PRO A 245 5.38 8.14 -7.24
C PRO A 245 6.84 7.89 -7.62
N GLU A 246 7.64 7.57 -6.63
CA GLU A 246 9.04 7.15 -6.79
C GLU A 246 9.13 5.64 -6.58
N ARG A 247 10.02 4.97 -7.31
CA ARG A 247 10.24 3.54 -7.11
C ARG A 247 10.76 3.29 -5.69
N TYR A 248 10.34 2.20 -5.08
CA TYR A 248 10.70 1.86 -3.69
C TYR A 248 10.20 2.85 -2.63
N ILE A 249 8.97 3.31 -2.75
CA ILE A 249 8.16 3.79 -1.63
C ILE A 249 7.14 2.71 -1.26
N ASN A 250 6.67 2.67 -0.01
CA ASN A 250 5.64 1.70 0.39
C ASN A 250 4.28 2.06 -0.20
N SER A 251 3.77 3.22 0.17
CA SER A 251 2.48 3.71 -0.27
C SER A 251 2.52 5.22 -0.50
N ALA A 252 1.83 5.70 -1.52
CA ALA A 252 1.62 7.13 -1.72
C ALA A 252 0.91 7.77 -0.51
N ALA A 253 0.03 7.03 0.15
CA ALA A 253 -0.73 7.50 1.32
C ALA A 253 0.15 8.00 2.48
N ASP A 254 1.38 7.49 2.58
CA ASP A 254 2.33 7.89 3.63
C ASP A 254 3.00 9.25 3.35
N TYR A 255 2.96 9.73 2.10
CA TYR A 255 3.73 10.89 1.63
C TYR A 255 2.88 12.03 1.09
N LEU A 256 1.58 11.82 0.84
CA LEU A 256 0.67 12.87 0.41
C LEU A 256 0.60 13.99 1.46
N ASP A 257 0.56 15.25 1.00
CA ASP A 257 0.28 16.38 1.89
C ASP A 257 -1.19 16.31 2.35
N LYS A 258 -1.39 15.87 3.59
CA LYS A 258 -2.72 15.67 4.18
C LYS A 258 -2.75 15.89 5.70
N LEU A 259 -3.96 16.00 6.22
CA LEU A 259 -4.26 16.03 7.65
C LEU A 259 -5.19 14.85 8.01
N GLU A 260 -4.89 14.22 9.12
CA GLU A 260 -5.76 13.25 9.79
C GLU A 260 -6.06 13.72 11.21
N PHE A 261 -7.21 13.32 11.74
CA PHE A 261 -7.69 13.77 13.02
C PHE A 261 -8.01 12.58 13.91
N VAL A 262 -7.30 12.47 15.02
CA VAL A 262 -7.45 11.39 15.98
C VAL A 262 -8.04 11.94 17.27
N PRO A 263 -9.10 11.36 17.83
CA PRO A 263 -9.60 11.76 19.15
C PRO A 263 -8.48 11.65 20.18
N ALA A 264 -8.23 12.74 20.90
CA ALA A 264 -7.36 12.69 22.07
C ALA A 264 -8.19 12.23 23.27
N GLN A 265 -7.77 11.18 23.95
CA GLN A 265 -8.50 10.70 25.13
C GLN A 265 -8.49 11.72 26.25
N THR A 266 -9.65 11.93 26.87
CA THR A 266 -9.90 12.89 27.95
C THR A 266 -9.77 12.24 29.34
N ASN A 267 -8.78 11.41 29.57
CA ASN A 267 -8.42 11.13 30.96
C ASN A 267 -7.33 12.10 31.38
N TYR A 268 -7.61 12.82 32.47
CA TYR A 268 -6.90 14.00 32.98
C TYR A 268 -5.43 13.77 33.42
N ASP A 269 -4.75 12.75 32.92
CA ASP A 269 -3.33 12.54 33.14
C ASP A 269 -2.53 13.02 31.92
N GLN A 270 -1.71 14.05 32.16
CA GLN A 270 -0.91 14.74 31.14
C GLN A 270 0.29 13.93 30.63
N ASP A 271 0.41 12.70 31.02
CA ASP A 271 1.43 11.79 30.48
C ASP A 271 0.90 11.06 29.26
N LEU A 272 1.73 11.02 28.21
CA LEU A 272 1.56 10.28 26.93
C LEU A 272 1.20 8.78 27.10
N GLY A 273 0.73 8.38 28.28
CA GLY A 273 0.65 7.02 28.76
C GLY A 273 -0.55 6.20 28.30
N ASP A 274 -1.61 6.75 27.69
CA ASP A 274 -2.84 5.98 27.56
C ASP A 274 -3.33 5.69 26.13
N TYR A 275 -2.42 5.65 25.15
CA TYR A 275 -2.70 4.98 23.87
C TYR A 275 -3.07 3.50 24.04
N LYS A 276 -2.66 2.89 25.15
CA LYS A 276 -2.98 1.52 25.51
C LYS A 276 -4.47 1.36 25.79
N ALA A 277 -5.08 2.28 26.52
CA ALA A 277 -6.51 2.24 26.80
C ALA A 277 -7.36 2.39 25.52
N ALA A 278 -6.94 3.24 24.57
CA ALA A 278 -7.63 3.36 23.28
C ALA A 278 -7.60 2.06 22.48
N TRP A 279 -6.45 1.40 22.40
CA TRP A 279 -6.35 0.08 21.76
C TRP A 279 -7.09 -1.01 22.55
N GLU A 280 -7.15 -0.93 23.85
CA GLU A 280 -7.93 -1.88 24.68
C GLU A 280 -9.42 -1.80 24.33
N ASN A 281 -9.98 -0.59 24.23
CA ASN A 281 -11.38 -0.39 23.83
C ASN A 281 -11.64 -0.92 22.41
N VAL A 282 -10.84 -0.51 21.42
CA VAL A 282 -10.97 -0.96 20.04
C VAL A 282 -10.84 -2.48 19.94
N THR A 283 -9.91 -3.09 20.68
CA THR A 283 -9.76 -4.54 20.71
C THR A 283 -10.98 -5.22 21.31
N SER A 284 -11.54 -4.66 22.39
CA SER A 284 -12.77 -5.17 23.01
C SER A 284 -13.95 -5.06 22.06
N ASP A 285 -14.11 -3.93 21.38
CA ASP A 285 -15.19 -3.73 20.41
C ASP A 285 -15.10 -4.74 19.27
N LEU A 286 -13.91 -4.96 18.69
CA LEU A 286 -13.68 -5.95 17.64
C LEU A 286 -13.95 -7.39 18.12
N LEU A 287 -13.61 -7.74 19.37
CA LEU A 287 -13.88 -9.07 19.91
C LEU A 287 -15.39 -9.36 20.03
N HIS A 288 -16.20 -8.34 20.31
CA HIS A 288 -17.66 -8.48 20.45
C HIS A 288 -18.43 -8.16 19.17
N ASP A 289 -17.75 -7.72 18.13
CA ASP A 289 -18.35 -7.36 16.84
C ASP A 289 -18.87 -8.61 16.10
N GLU A 290 -20.11 -8.55 15.62
CA GLU A 290 -20.79 -9.66 14.93
C GLU A 290 -20.21 -10.00 13.56
N TYR A 291 -19.43 -9.09 12.97
CA TYR A 291 -18.70 -9.29 11.71
C TYR A 291 -17.20 -9.52 11.93
N PHE A 292 -16.77 -9.76 13.19
CA PHE A 292 -15.38 -10.07 13.52
C PHE A 292 -15.29 -11.14 14.62
N GLY A 293 -15.07 -10.76 15.89
CA GLY A 293 -14.79 -11.70 16.97
C GLY A 293 -15.97 -12.57 17.36
N ALA A 294 -17.17 -12.00 17.54
CA ALA A 294 -18.37 -12.77 17.87
C ALA A 294 -18.74 -13.77 16.77
N ALA A 295 -18.41 -13.49 15.50
CA ALA A 295 -18.58 -14.44 14.40
C ALA A 295 -17.69 -15.67 14.55
N ILE A 296 -16.45 -15.51 15.01
CA ILE A 296 -15.52 -16.62 15.28
C ILE A 296 -16.11 -17.52 16.37
N ASP A 297 -16.57 -16.94 17.49
CA ASP A 297 -17.10 -17.67 18.62
C ASP A 297 -18.40 -18.42 18.27
N LYS A 298 -19.30 -17.78 17.52
CA LYS A 298 -20.50 -18.38 16.99
C LYS A 298 -20.20 -19.58 16.10
N TYR A 299 -19.19 -19.45 15.23
CA TYR A 299 -18.80 -20.52 14.32
C TYR A 299 -18.08 -21.65 15.06
N THR A 300 -17.23 -21.33 16.04
CA THR A 300 -16.52 -22.31 16.87
C THR A 300 -17.48 -23.16 17.70
N SER A 301 -18.55 -22.57 18.26
CA SER A 301 -19.57 -23.27 19.04
C SER A 301 -20.61 -24.00 18.19
N GLY A 302 -20.56 -23.85 16.86
CA GLY A 302 -21.55 -24.45 15.93
C GLY A 302 -21.25 -25.90 15.53
N ASN A 303 -22.17 -26.49 14.73
CA ASN A 303 -22.16 -27.91 14.32
C ASN A 303 -21.09 -28.32 13.29
N LEU A 304 -19.94 -27.71 13.28
CA LEU A 304 -18.81 -28.01 12.34
C LEU A 304 -17.80 -29.00 12.90
N PHE A 305 -18.04 -29.45 14.14
CA PHE A 305 -17.22 -30.47 14.79
C PHE A 305 -16.93 -31.67 13.86
N ASN A 306 -17.96 -32.16 13.16
CA ASN A 306 -17.80 -33.27 12.21
C ASN A 306 -16.79 -32.93 11.04
N THR A 307 -16.76 -31.70 10.60
CA THR A 307 -15.83 -31.28 9.53
C THR A 307 -14.39 -31.24 10.04
N VAL A 308 -14.15 -30.61 11.19
CA VAL A 308 -12.83 -30.54 11.83
C VAL A 308 -12.31 -31.95 12.16
N GLU A 309 -13.15 -32.79 12.79
CA GLU A 309 -12.83 -34.18 13.10
C GLU A 309 -12.50 -35.00 11.84
N LYS A 310 -13.23 -34.82 10.75
CA LYS A 310 -12.94 -35.48 9.46
C LYS A 310 -11.58 -35.09 8.90
N ILE A 311 -11.23 -33.79 8.94
CA ILE A 311 -9.97 -33.26 8.43
C ILE A 311 -8.81 -33.75 9.28
N THR A 312 -8.96 -33.74 10.61
CA THR A 312 -7.91 -34.04 11.56
C THR A 312 -7.88 -35.49 12.03
N LYS A 313 -8.72 -36.38 11.46
CA LYS A 313 -9.00 -37.76 11.92
C LYS A 313 -7.75 -38.61 12.21
N HIS A 314 -6.67 -38.43 11.48
CA HIS A 314 -5.46 -39.23 11.62
C HIS A 314 -4.25 -38.38 12.12
N SER A 315 -4.52 -37.22 12.70
CA SER A 315 -3.46 -36.39 13.27
C SER A 315 -2.96 -36.99 14.57
N ILE A 316 -1.64 -37.09 14.70
CA ILE A 316 -0.97 -37.65 15.88
C ILE A 316 -0.81 -36.61 17.00
N ASN A 317 -0.94 -35.33 16.68
CA ASN A 317 -0.82 -34.21 17.62
C ASN A 317 -1.56 -32.96 17.08
N LEU A 318 -1.62 -31.90 17.91
CA LEU A 318 -2.28 -30.64 17.55
C LEU A 318 -1.56 -29.89 16.42
N GLU A 319 -0.25 -30.00 16.31
CA GLU A 319 0.53 -29.36 15.25
C GLU A 319 0.15 -29.93 13.87
N GLU A 320 0.08 -31.27 13.74
CA GLU A 320 -0.40 -31.90 12.50
C GLU A 320 -1.87 -31.56 12.21
N SER A 321 -2.68 -31.41 13.25
CA SER A 321 -4.06 -30.93 13.09
C SER A 321 -4.08 -29.51 12.56
N ALA A 322 -3.24 -28.61 13.08
CA ALA A 322 -3.12 -27.23 12.58
C ALA A 322 -2.67 -27.18 11.12
N HIS A 323 -1.65 -27.97 10.75
CA HIS A 323 -1.23 -28.09 9.35
C HIS A 323 -2.38 -28.53 8.43
N LYS A 324 -3.12 -29.59 8.80
CA LYS A 324 -4.23 -30.09 7.99
C LYS A 324 -5.35 -29.07 7.84
N LEU A 325 -5.68 -28.35 8.92
CA LEU A 325 -6.71 -27.29 8.88
C LEU A 325 -6.27 -26.10 8.04
N TYR A 326 -5.01 -25.67 8.16
CA TYR A 326 -4.44 -24.62 7.35
C TYR A 326 -4.49 -24.96 5.85
N TYR A 327 -3.96 -26.14 5.47
CA TYR A 327 -3.96 -26.57 4.08
C TYR A 327 -5.37 -26.83 3.55
N TYR A 328 -6.29 -27.31 4.41
CA TYR A 328 -7.69 -27.42 4.00
C TYR A 328 -8.28 -26.07 3.60
N VAL A 329 -8.05 -25.02 4.39
CA VAL A 329 -8.55 -23.68 4.05
C VAL A 329 -7.80 -23.15 2.83
N ARG A 330 -6.46 -23.11 2.85
CA ARG A 330 -5.66 -22.58 1.76
C ARG A 330 -5.96 -23.21 0.40
N ASP A 331 -6.12 -24.54 0.36
CA ASP A 331 -6.20 -25.29 -0.91
C ASP A 331 -7.62 -25.42 -1.45
N ASN A 332 -8.63 -25.20 -0.62
CA ASN A 332 -10.03 -25.37 -1.03
C ASN A 332 -10.84 -24.09 -1.09
N PHE A 333 -10.26 -22.95 -0.74
CA PHE A 333 -10.95 -21.67 -0.78
C PHE A 333 -10.32 -20.73 -1.80
N THR A 334 -11.18 -19.96 -2.47
CA THR A 334 -10.74 -18.89 -3.39
C THR A 334 -10.79 -17.56 -2.65
N CYS A 335 -9.64 -16.88 -2.54
CA CYS A 335 -9.57 -15.53 -1.99
C CYS A 335 -10.03 -14.51 -3.03
N ILE A 336 -10.90 -13.58 -2.62
CA ILE A 336 -11.27 -12.39 -3.37
C ILE A 336 -10.45 -11.24 -2.76
N PRO A 337 -9.65 -10.52 -3.54
CA PRO A 337 -8.96 -9.33 -3.04
C PRO A 337 -9.97 -8.31 -2.50
N ASP A 338 -9.70 -7.83 -1.30
CA ASP A 338 -10.50 -6.82 -0.61
C ASP A 338 -9.64 -6.20 0.48
N ASP A 339 -9.84 -4.91 0.76
CA ASP A 339 -9.10 -4.14 1.75
C ASP A 339 -9.86 -3.98 3.08
N GLU A 340 -10.73 -4.94 3.41
CA GLU A 340 -11.58 -4.92 4.59
C GLU A 340 -11.09 -5.91 5.66
N ILE A 341 -11.23 -5.51 6.92
CA ILE A 341 -10.97 -6.40 8.06
C ILE A 341 -12.22 -7.14 8.53
N TYR A 342 -13.40 -6.70 8.11
CA TYR A 342 -14.67 -7.27 8.51
C TYR A 342 -15.19 -8.34 7.54
N LEU A 343 -16.05 -9.23 8.06
CA LEU A 343 -16.76 -10.21 7.25
C LEU A 343 -17.79 -9.51 6.36
N GLY A 344 -17.79 -9.78 5.07
CA GLY A 344 -18.90 -9.44 4.18
C GLY A 344 -20.03 -10.46 4.23
N ASP A 345 -19.66 -11.75 4.27
CA ASP A 345 -20.55 -12.91 4.48
C ASP A 345 -20.30 -13.56 5.85
N ASP A 346 -21.29 -14.28 6.41
CA ASP A 346 -21.03 -15.08 7.61
C ASP A 346 -20.11 -16.29 7.31
N LEU A 347 -19.39 -16.79 8.32
CA LEU A 347 -18.41 -17.87 8.15
C LEU A 347 -19.03 -19.20 7.68
N TYR A 348 -20.33 -19.45 7.89
CA TYR A 348 -21.04 -20.61 7.34
C TYR A 348 -21.21 -20.47 5.82
N ALA A 349 -21.57 -19.27 5.36
CA ALA A 349 -21.69 -18.97 3.93
C ALA A 349 -20.34 -19.07 3.25
N VAL A 350 -19.28 -18.51 3.83
CA VAL A 350 -17.89 -18.61 3.35
C VAL A 350 -17.47 -20.08 3.22
N ASN A 351 -17.67 -20.87 4.28
CA ASN A 351 -17.34 -22.31 4.25
C ASN A 351 -18.14 -23.08 3.19
N LYS A 352 -19.41 -22.75 2.98
CA LYS A 352 -20.27 -23.38 1.97
C LYS A 352 -19.87 -22.98 0.55
N LYS A 353 -19.63 -21.71 0.31
CA LYS A 353 -19.27 -21.17 -1.01
C LYS A 353 -17.82 -21.50 -1.40
N LYS A 354 -16.95 -21.81 -0.43
CA LYS A 354 -15.49 -21.97 -0.62
C LYS A 354 -14.84 -20.74 -1.25
N LYS A 355 -15.32 -19.56 -0.88
CA LYS A 355 -14.90 -18.28 -1.43
C LYS A 355 -15.12 -17.20 -0.38
N GLY A 356 -14.14 -16.32 -0.21
CA GLY A 356 -14.21 -15.22 0.72
C GLY A 356 -13.07 -14.20 0.51
N ASN A 357 -13.12 -13.08 1.20
CA ASN A 357 -12.02 -12.13 1.25
C ASN A 357 -10.92 -12.62 2.23
N VAL A 358 -9.86 -11.84 2.39
CA VAL A 358 -8.73 -12.20 3.25
C VAL A 358 -9.17 -12.38 4.71
N ALA A 359 -10.00 -11.45 5.23
CA ALA A 359 -10.51 -11.50 6.59
C ALA A 359 -11.39 -12.76 6.80
N GLU A 360 -12.32 -13.01 5.89
CA GLU A 360 -13.23 -14.16 5.94
C GLU A 360 -12.48 -15.50 5.98
N ILE A 361 -11.44 -15.65 5.16
CA ILE A 361 -10.61 -16.86 5.08
C ILE A 361 -9.83 -17.09 6.38
N ASN A 362 -9.18 -16.04 6.88
CA ASN A 362 -8.31 -16.17 8.06
C ASN A 362 -9.10 -16.19 9.38
N LEU A 363 -10.27 -15.54 9.47
CA LEU A 363 -11.18 -15.68 10.58
C LEU A 363 -11.83 -17.08 10.61
N LEU A 364 -12.15 -17.65 9.43
CA LEU A 364 -12.58 -19.05 9.33
C LEU A 364 -11.49 -20.00 9.82
N LEU A 365 -10.23 -19.82 9.40
CA LEU A 365 -9.10 -20.61 9.88
C LEU A 365 -8.98 -20.53 11.40
N THR A 366 -9.08 -19.31 11.96
CA THR A 366 -9.04 -19.07 13.41
C THR A 366 -10.13 -19.87 14.14
N ALA A 367 -11.36 -19.85 13.63
CA ALA A 367 -12.47 -20.60 14.21
C ALA A 367 -12.26 -22.13 14.13
N LEU A 368 -11.74 -22.65 13.01
CA LEU A 368 -11.44 -24.08 12.84
C LEU A 368 -10.33 -24.55 13.80
N LEU A 369 -9.30 -23.74 14.01
CA LEU A 369 -8.22 -24.02 14.97
C LEU A 369 -8.76 -24.05 16.41
N ARG A 370 -9.55 -23.04 16.81
CA ARG A 370 -10.19 -22.99 18.13
C ARG A 370 -11.10 -24.19 18.37
N GLN A 371 -11.85 -24.63 17.33
CA GLN A 371 -12.70 -25.82 17.43
C GLN A 371 -11.92 -27.13 17.65
N LYS A 372 -10.59 -27.13 17.34
CA LYS A 372 -9.68 -28.26 17.63
C LYS A 372 -8.85 -28.05 18.91
N ASP A 373 -9.31 -27.16 19.79
CA ASP A 373 -8.61 -26.78 21.03
C ASP A 373 -7.20 -26.24 20.81
N ILE A 374 -6.94 -25.66 19.64
CA ILE A 374 -5.71 -24.95 19.33
C ILE A 374 -5.93 -23.47 19.61
N PRO A 375 -5.23 -22.87 20.59
CA PRO A 375 -5.36 -21.45 20.87
C PRO A 375 -4.96 -20.63 19.63
N ALA A 376 -5.89 -19.86 19.10
CA ALA A 376 -5.70 -19.04 17.93
C ALA A 376 -6.48 -17.73 18.04
N ASP A 377 -5.88 -16.65 17.63
CA ASP A 377 -6.44 -15.30 17.67
C ASP A 377 -6.18 -14.57 16.36
N PRO A 378 -7.09 -13.69 15.90
CA PRO A 378 -6.84 -12.88 14.72
C PRO A 378 -5.85 -11.76 15.03
N VAL A 379 -5.07 -11.40 14.01
CA VAL A 379 -4.17 -10.24 14.01
C VAL A 379 -4.56 -9.34 12.86
N ILE A 380 -4.81 -8.07 13.14
CA ILE A 380 -5.04 -7.06 12.11
C ILE A 380 -3.76 -6.29 11.82
N LEU A 381 -3.55 -5.93 10.58
CA LEU A 381 -2.38 -5.17 10.13
C LEU A 381 -2.70 -4.32 8.90
N SER A 382 -1.81 -3.39 8.58
CA SER A 382 -1.81 -2.63 7.33
C SER A 382 -0.79 -3.24 6.37
N THR A 383 -1.20 -3.50 5.13
CA THR A 383 -0.27 -3.95 4.10
C THR A 383 0.62 -2.82 3.58
N ARG A 384 1.76 -3.17 2.97
CA ARG A 384 2.74 -2.17 2.47
C ARG A 384 2.13 -1.17 1.50
N GLU A 385 1.27 -1.61 0.59
CA GLU A 385 0.63 -0.74 -0.41
C GLU A 385 -0.48 0.15 0.19
N TYR A 386 -1.10 -0.32 1.28
CA TYR A 386 -2.15 0.43 1.96
C TYR A 386 -1.60 1.61 2.78
N GLY A 387 -0.37 1.48 3.29
CA GLY A 387 0.33 2.50 4.04
C GLY A 387 0.65 2.11 5.48
N THR A 388 1.38 2.96 6.18
CA THR A 388 1.82 2.70 7.55
C THR A 388 0.72 3.03 8.57
N ASN A 389 0.62 2.19 9.61
CA ASN A 389 -0.25 2.45 10.76
C ASN A 389 0.60 2.77 12.00
N PRO A 390 0.51 4.01 12.54
CA PRO A 390 1.20 4.38 13.77
C PRO A 390 0.67 3.57 14.97
N ALA A 391 1.56 2.86 15.67
CA ALA A 391 1.18 2.06 16.84
C ALA A 391 0.55 2.89 17.98
N ALA A 392 0.86 4.18 18.03
CA ALA A 392 0.37 5.11 19.06
C ALA A 392 -1.14 5.40 18.95
N TYR A 393 -1.75 5.18 17.77
CA TYR A 393 -3.13 5.58 17.51
C TYR A 393 -3.92 4.41 16.94
N PRO A 394 -5.12 4.11 17.46
CA PRO A 394 -5.95 3.00 16.97
C PRO A 394 -6.76 3.40 15.73
N LEU A 395 -6.06 3.63 14.63
CA LEU A 395 -6.66 3.99 13.35
C LEU A 395 -7.07 2.71 12.61
N LEU A 396 -8.31 2.24 12.83
CA LEU A 396 -8.83 1.03 12.18
C LEU A 396 -8.94 1.16 10.66
N ASP A 397 -9.21 2.34 10.16
CA ASP A 397 -9.25 2.66 8.74
C ASP A 397 -7.89 2.50 8.03
N LYS A 398 -6.80 2.40 8.82
CA LYS A 398 -5.45 2.06 8.32
C LYS A 398 -5.16 0.56 8.35
N MET A 399 -6.08 -0.27 8.83
CA MET A 399 -5.93 -1.73 8.88
C MET A 399 -6.78 -2.35 7.77
N ASN A 400 -6.14 -3.05 6.85
CA ASN A 400 -6.82 -3.65 5.69
C ASN A 400 -6.61 -5.16 5.56
N TYR A 401 -5.97 -5.79 6.54
CA TYR A 401 -5.59 -7.19 6.41
C TYR A 401 -5.72 -7.94 7.73
N VAL A 402 -6.17 -9.18 7.66
CA VAL A 402 -6.30 -10.08 8.81
C VAL A 402 -5.47 -11.33 8.57
N ILE A 403 -4.66 -11.72 9.57
CA ILE A 403 -3.97 -13.02 9.62
C ILE A 403 -4.36 -13.76 10.89
N CYS A 404 -4.07 -15.04 10.97
CA CYS A 404 -4.30 -15.86 12.14
C CYS A 404 -2.99 -16.08 12.92
N MET A 405 -2.99 -15.84 14.23
CA MET A 405 -1.93 -16.26 15.14
C MET A 405 -2.36 -17.53 15.86
N ALA A 406 -1.56 -18.58 15.84
CA ALA A 406 -1.79 -19.83 16.58
C ALA A 406 -0.66 -20.09 17.57
N ARG A 407 -0.99 -20.70 18.71
CA ARG A 407 0.01 -21.14 19.71
C ARG A 407 0.10 -22.65 19.71
N LEU A 408 1.29 -23.18 19.35
CA LEU A 408 1.56 -24.62 19.27
C LEU A 408 2.82 -24.95 20.07
N ARG A 409 2.72 -25.85 21.04
CA ARG A 409 3.86 -26.28 21.89
C ARG A 409 4.60 -25.14 22.58
N GLY A 410 3.95 -24.02 22.83
CA GLY A 410 4.59 -22.83 23.43
C GLY A 410 5.15 -21.83 22.43
N ASP A 411 5.22 -22.19 21.14
CA ASP A 411 5.64 -21.29 20.07
C ASP A 411 4.43 -20.54 19.47
N THR A 412 4.69 -19.33 19.02
CA THR A 412 3.73 -18.51 18.28
C THR A 412 3.98 -18.65 16.79
N ILE A 413 2.95 -19.01 16.05
CA ILE A 413 2.99 -19.18 14.59
C ILE A 413 1.96 -18.26 13.96
N TYR A 414 2.36 -17.54 12.91
CA TYR A 414 1.46 -16.69 12.12
C TYR A 414 1.08 -17.41 10.82
N LEU A 415 -0.19 -17.40 10.49
CA LEU A 415 -0.78 -18.15 9.38
C LEU A 415 -1.60 -17.22 8.50
N ASP A 416 -1.43 -17.37 7.21
CA ASP A 416 -2.25 -16.72 6.18
C ASP A 416 -2.70 -17.74 5.14
N ALA A 417 -3.96 -18.19 5.24
CA ALA A 417 -4.53 -19.16 4.33
C ALA A 417 -5.17 -18.52 3.08
N SER A 418 -5.10 -17.20 2.93
CA SER A 418 -5.64 -16.49 1.77
C SER A 418 -4.74 -16.58 0.52
N LYS A 419 -3.47 -16.97 0.70
CA LYS A 419 -2.45 -17.04 -0.36
C LYS A 419 -2.07 -18.49 -0.67
N PRO A 420 -2.41 -19.01 -1.85
CA PRO A 420 -2.13 -20.41 -2.21
C PRO A 420 -0.64 -20.76 -2.34
N GLU A 421 0.23 -19.76 -2.47
CA GLU A 421 1.68 -19.92 -2.58
C GLU A 421 2.42 -20.02 -1.24
N LEU A 422 1.72 -19.70 -0.12
CA LEU A 422 2.32 -19.71 1.20
C LEU A 422 2.28 -21.10 1.85
N GLY A 423 3.35 -21.44 2.55
CA GLY A 423 3.43 -22.59 3.43
C GLY A 423 2.91 -22.29 4.84
N PHE A 424 2.73 -23.34 5.63
CA PHE A 424 2.38 -23.20 7.04
C PHE A 424 3.44 -22.38 7.80
N GLY A 425 2.98 -21.41 8.58
CA GLY A 425 3.88 -20.52 9.34
C GLY A 425 4.61 -19.46 8.51
N LYS A 426 4.15 -19.19 7.29
CA LYS A 426 4.70 -18.14 6.40
C LYS A 426 3.65 -17.05 6.17
N LEU A 427 4.14 -15.81 6.05
CA LEU A 427 3.35 -14.65 5.67
C LEU A 427 3.88 -14.08 4.37
N SER A 428 3.01 -13.45 3.58
CA SER A 428 3.42 -12.71 2.39
C SER A 428 4.20 -11.46 2.77
N ILE A 429 5.07 -11.01 1.86
CA ILE A 429 5.89 -9.80 2.02
C ILE A 429 5.05 -8.55 2.32
N GLU A 430 3.83 -8.48 1.82
CA GLU A 430 2.91 -7.35 2.05
C GLU A 430 2.55 -7.16 3.52
N CYS A 431 2.62 -8.22 4.35
CA CYS A 431 2.35 -8.17 5.79
C CYS A 431 3.48 -7.51 6.60
N TYR A 432 4.69 -7.38 6.02
CA TYR A 432 5.85 -6.83 6.72
C TYR A 432 5.89 -5.30 6.54
N ASN A 433 5.04 -4.61 7.31
CA ASN A 433 4.85 -3.15 7.23
C ASN A 433 4.83 -2.46 8.61
N GLY A 434 5.48 -3.04 9.59
CA GLY A 434 5.60 -2.47 10.92
C GLY A 434 4.52 -2.96 11.88
N HIS A 435 3.72 -2.05 12.42
CA HIS A 435 2.75 -2.32 13.49
C HIS A 435 1.58 -3.20 13.03
N ALA A 436 1.26 -4.20 13.85
CA ALA A 436 0.08 -5.04 13.78
C ALA A 436 -0.56 -5.18 15.17
N ARG A 437 -1.83 -5.53 15.25
CA ARG A 437 -2.55 -5.66 16.51
C ARG A 437 -3.15 -7.05 16.67
N LEU A 438 -2.77 -7.73 17.74
CA LEU A 438 -3.42 -8.96 18.18
C LEU A 438 -4.79 -8.63 18.76
N ILE A 439 -5.84 -9.26 18.25
CA ILE A 439 -7.20 -9.08 18.75
C ILE A 439 -7.53 -10.26 19.68
N SER A 440 -7.26 -10.04 20.95
CA SER A 440 -7.49 -10.98 22.06
C SER A 440 -7.74 -10.19 23.34
N GLU A 441 -8.20 -10.83 24.41
CA GLU A 441 -8.46 -10.17 25.70
C GLU A 441 -7.30 -9.28 26.20
N ASN A 442 -6.06 -9.63 25.89
CA ASN A 442 -4.86 -8.89 26.28
C ASN A 442 -4.30 -7.95 25.20
N GLY A 443 -4.88 -7.93 24.02
CA GLY A 443 -4.62 -7.05 22.89
C GLY A 443 -3.21 -6.49 22.77
N LEU A 444 -2.23 -7.25 22.23
CA LEU A 444 -0.83 -6.84 22.16
C LEU A 444 -0.47 -6.18 20.82
N SER A 445 0.42 -5.20 20.85
CA SER A 445 1.10 -4.71 19.65
C SER A 445 2.14 -5.74 19.18
N LEU A 446 2.10 -6.05 17.90
CA LEU A 446 3.06 -6.90 17.20
C LEU A 446 3.77 -6.06 16.13
N TYR A 447 4.95 -6.51 15.69
CA TYR A 447 5.71 -5.80 14.67
C TYR A 447 6.26 -6.79 13.65
N PHE A 448 5.83 -6.63 12.41
CA PHE A 448 6.38 -7.35 11.26
C PHE A 448 7.32 -6.40 10.51
N LEU A 449 8.60 -6.56 10.74
CA LEU A 449 9.64 -5.65 10.27
C LEU A 449 10.43 -6.31 9.14
N PRO A 450 10.49 -5.69 7.94
CA PRO A 450 11.15 -6.29 6.78
C PRO A 450 12.66 -6.51 7.00
N GLU A 451 13.36 -5.66 7.76
CA GLU A 451 14.78 -5.79 8.05
C GLU A 451 15.14 -7.02 8.90
N LYS A 452 14.15 -7.66 9.55
CA LYS A 452 14.34 -8.91 10.31
C LYS A 452 14.18 -10.16 9.43
N ILE A 453 13.82 -9.99 8.19
CA ILE A 453 13.65 -11.10 7.25
C ILE A 453 15.02 -11.58 6.79
N LYS A 454 15.17 -12.90 6.79
CA LYS A 454 16.33 -13.57 6.17
C LYS A 454 15.92 -14.08 4.80
N GLU A 455 16.22 -13.29 3.78
CA GLU A 455 16.00 -13.67 2.39
C GLU A 455 17.34 -13.78 1.69
N SER A 456 17.50 -14.74 0.80
CA SER A 456 18.70 -14.86 -0.03
C SER A 456 18.38 -15.49 -1.37
N LYS A 457 19.19 -15.15 -2.38
CA LYS A 457 19.21 -15.83 -3.69
C LYS A 457 20.62 -16.35 -3.95
N ASN A 458 20.74 -17.64 -4.25
CA ASN A 458 22.01 -18.25 -4.60
C ASN A 458 21.94 -18.85 -6.00
N THR A 459 22.75 -18.33 -6.92
CA THR A 459 22.84 -18.83 -8.30
C THR A 459 24.19 -19.46 -8.55
N ASN A 460 24.19 -20.71 -8.96
CA ASN A 460 25.39 -21.48 -9.31
C ASN A 460 25.35 -21.82 -10.80
N VAL A 461 26.42 -21.51 -11.50
CA VAL A 461 26.58 -21.80 -12.93
C VAL A 461 27.83 -22.64 -13.11
N ILE A 462 27.68 -23.71 -13.86
CA ILE A 462 28.81 -24.57 -14.29
C ILE A 462 28.83 -24.58 -15.81
N ILE A 463 30.00 -24.31 -16.40
CA ILE A 463 30.19 -24.33 -17.83
C ILE A 463 31.36 -25.25 -18.17
N PHE A 464 31.15 -26.16 -19.13
CA PHE A 464 32.14 -27.12 -19.59
C PHE A 464 32.14 -27.26 -21.10
N ASN A 465 33.27 -27.75 -21.64
CA ASN A 465 33.44 -27.92 -23.07
C ASN A 465 32.60 -29.10 -23.59
N ASP A 466 32.01 -28.95 -24.79
CA ASP A 466 31.38 -30.04 -25.58
C ASP A 466 32.23 -30.39 -26.81
N GLN A 467 32.08 -31.59 -27.29
CA GLN A 467 32.88 -32.15 -28.42
C GLN A 467 32.67 -31.46 -29.78
N ASN A 468 31.77 -30.45 -29.90
CA ASN A 468 31.35 -29.86 -31.16
C ASN A 468 31.51 -28.33 -31.24
N ASP A 469 32.57 -27.76 -30.71
CA ASP A 469 32.78 -26.28 -30.64
C ASP A 469 31.63 -25.53 -29.94
N LYS A 470 30.95 -26.19 -29.01
CA LYS A 470 29.90 -25.60 -28.15
C LYS A 470 30.30 -25.74 -26.71
N ILE A 471 29.81 -24.83 -25.91
CA ILE A 471 29.86 -25.01 -24.48
C ILE A 471 28.49 -25.44 -23.96
N ASN A 472 28.50 -26.39 -23.07
CA ASN A 472 27.36 -26.79 -22.28
C ASN A 472 27.44 -26.14 -20.90
N GLY A 473 26.32 -25.87 -20.32
CA GLY A 473 26.28 -25.38 -18.96
C GLY A 473 25.04 -25.85 -18.23
N SER A 474 25.11 -25.71 -16.93
CA SER A 474 23.96 -25.87 -16.04
C SER A 474 23.85 -24.66 -15.12
N LEU A 475 22.62 -24.27 -14.84
CA LEU A 475 22.29 -23.23 -13.88
C LEU A 475 21.36 -23.79 -12.83
N GLU A 476 21.72 -23.49 -11.58
CA GLU A 476 20.89 -23.75 -10.41
C GLU A 476 20.67 -22.44 -9.66
N SER A 477 19.41 -22.04 -9.42
CA SER A 477 19.09 -20.84 -8.66
C SER A 477 18.15 -21.21 -7.51
N SER A 478 18.64 -21.10 -6.29
CA SER A 478 17.89 -21.33 -5.05
C SER A 478 17.41 -20.00 -4.48
N PHE A 479 16.13 -19.93 -4.15
CA PHE A 479 15.47 -18.73 -3.64
C PHE A 479 15.23 -18.88 -2.12
N GLY A 480 15.09 -17.76 -1.41
CA GLY A 480 14.54 -17.74 -0.07
C GLY A 480 13.02 -17.91 -0.07
N VAL A 481 12.38 -17.59 1.05
CA VAL A 481 10.94 -17.79 1.24
C VAL A 481 10.13 -16.94 0.24
N PHE A 482 10.44 -15.65 0.14
CA PHE A 482 9.67 -14.70 -0.68
C PHE A 482 9.97 -14.84 -2.17
N GLY A 483 11.22 -15.09 -2.53
CA GLY A 483 11.57 -15.44 -3.91
C GLY A 483 10.87 -16.72 -4.36
N SER A 484 10.73 -17.70 -3.48
CA SER A 484 9.98 -18.93 -3.75
C SER A 484 8.47 -18.69 -3.86
N GLU A 485 7.89 -17.82 -3.03
CA GLU A 485 6.49 -17.39 -3.13
C GLU A 485 6.24 -16.72 -4.49
N GLN A 486 7.09 -15.78 -4.86
CA GLN A 486 6.99 -15.06 -6.13
C GLN A 486 7.12 -16.01 -7.32
N LEU A 487 8.06 -16.94 -7.30
CA LEU A 487 8.23 -17.97 -8.34
C LEU A 487 6.97 -18.84 -8.48
N ARG A 488 6.39 -19.33 -7.36
CA ARG A 488 5.15 -20.13 -7.37
C ARG A 488 3.99 -19.35 -7.94
N LYS A 489 3.84 -18.07 -7.56
CA LYS A 489 2.82 -17.16 -8.09
C LYS A 489 2.97 -16.98 -9.60
N GLU A 490 4.18 -16.75 -10.06
CA GLU A 490 4.49 -16.57 -11.48
C GLU A 490 4.17 -17.83 -12.29
N ILE A 491 4.60 -19.01 -11.80
CA ILE A 491 4.31 -20.30 -12.43
C ILE A 491 2.80 -20.58 -12.44
N ARG A 492 2.08 -20.27 -11.37
CA ARG A 492 0.62 -20.44 -11.32
C ARG A 492 -0.10 -19.59 -12.34
N ILE A 493 0.37 -18.35 -12.57
CA ILE A 493 -0.26 -17.40 -13.51
C ILE A 493 0.04 -17.76 -14.97
N LYS A 494 1.31 -17.99 -15.31
CA LYS A 494 1.73 -18.12 -16.70
C LYS A 494 2.16 -19.53 -17.12
N GLY A 495 2.29 -20.45 -16.18
CA GLY A 495 2.74 -21.83 -16.42
C GLY A 495 4.26 -21.96 -16.53
N GLN A 496 4.78 -23.16 -16.21
CA GLN A 496 6.22 -23.44 -16.18
C GLN A 496 6.89 -23.26 -17.55
N LYS A 497 6.20 -23.67 -18.65
CA LYS A 497 6.76 -23.49 -20.00
C LYS A 497 7.03 -22.02 -20.32
N LYS A 498 6.03 -21.15 -20.10
CA LYS A 498 6.17 -19.72 -20.37
C LYS A 498 7.24 -19.08 -19.50
N TYR A 499 7.37 -19.51 -18.24
CA TYR A 499 8.43 -19.07 -17.35
C TYR A 499 9.82 -19.33 -17.96
N PHE A 500 10.11 -20.57 -18.42
CA PHE A 500 11.40 -20.88 -19.02
C PHE A 500 11.60 -20.23 -20.40
N ASP A 501 10.53 -19.98 -21.15
CA ASP A 501 10.60 -19.20 -22.40
C ASP A 501 11.00 -17.73 -22.10
N ASP A 502 10.48 -17.14 -21.01
CA ASP A 502 10.85 -15.80 -20.55
C ASP A 502 12.31 -15.78 -20.04
N VAL A 503 12.72 -16.78 -19.25
CA VAL A 503 14.11 -16.93 -18.79
C VAL A 503 15.04 -16.98 -20.01
N ARG A 504 14.73 -17.80 -21.03
CA ARG A 504 15.55 -17.87 -22.28
C ARG A 504 15.68 -16.51 -22.95
N SER A 505 14.58 -15.76 -23.05
CA SER A 505 14.59 -14.45 -23.71
C SER A 505 15.35 -13.37 -22.93
N GLY A 506 15.60 -13.57 -21.66
CA GLY A 506 16.38 -12.66 -20.80
C GLY A 506 17.89 -12.77 -20.95
N PHE A 507 18.40 -13.82 -21.60
CA PHE A 507 19.85 -13.97 -21.84
C PHE A 507 20.33 -13.06 -22.97
N ILE A 508 21.49 -12.44 -22.76
CA ILE A 508 22.13 -11.57 -23.78
C ILE A 508 22.59 -12.39 -25.00
N ASN A 509 23.06 -13.61 -24.75
CA ASN A 509 23.53 -14.52 -25.80
C ASN A 509 22.41 -15.49 -26.18
N GLU A 510 22.37 -15.89 -27.45
CA GLU A 510 21.47 -16.96 -27.88
C GLU A 510 21.85 -18.27 -27.19
N ILE A 511 20.96 -18.78 -26.35
CA ILE A 511 21.12 -20.04 -25.63
C ILE A 511 19.95 -20.99 -25.91
N ASP A 512 20.24 -22.27 -25.99
CA ASP A 512 19.24 -23.33 -25.98
C ASP A 512 19.11 -23.90 -24.58
N ILE A 513 17.94 -23.73 -23.96
CA ILE A 513 17.63 -24.25 -22.62
C ILE A 513 16.92 -25.60 -22.77
N PHE A 514 17.37 -26.58 -21.99
CA PHE A 514 16.77 -27.90 -21.90
C PHE A 514 16.90 -28.50 -20.51
N HIS A 515 16.31 -29.65 -20.23
CA HIS A 515 16.28 -30.35 -18.94
C HIS A 515 15.84 -29.40 -17.78
N THR A 516 14.75 -28.68 -18.03
CA THR A 516 14.23 -27.71 -17.05
C THR A 516 13.47 -28.39 -15.92
N SER A 517 13.74 -28.00 -14.66
CA SER A 517 12.99 -28.44 -13.49
C SER A 517 12.89 -27.35 -12.43
N ILE A 518 11.90 -27.46 -11.56
CA ILE A 518 11.75 -26.61 -10.39
C ILE A 518 11.49 -27.54 -9.21
N ASP A 519 12.46 -27.60 -8.31
CA ASP A 519 12.34 -28.40 -7.11
C ASP A 519 11.46 -27.70 -6.07
N SER A 520 10.71 -28.48 -5.32
CA SER A 520 9.83 -27.99 -4.25
C SER A 520 8.75 -27.00 -4.71
N LEU A 521 8.39 -27.01 -6.00
CA LEU A 521 7.35 -26.13 -6.54
C LEU A 521 6.01 -26.29 -5.77
N GLN A 522 5.64 -27.54 -5.47
CA GLN A 522 4.39 -27.88 -4.78
C GLN A 522 4.51 -27.85 -3.25
N ASN A 523 5.71 -27.81 -2.69
CA ASN A 523 5.94 -27.76 -1.26
C ASN A 523 6.27 -26.34 -0.82
N ALA A 524 5.26 -25.59 -0.40
CA ALA A 524 5.41 -24.18 -0.03
C ALA A 524 6.15 -23.95 1.32
N GLU A 525 6.47 -25.00 2.07
CA GLU A 525 7.18 -24.87 3.35
C GLU A 525 8.69 -24.77 3.19
N VAL A 526 9.21 -25.22 2.06
CA VAL A 526 10.64 -25.18 1.75
C VAL A 526 10.95 -24.26 0.56
N PRO A 527 12.15 -23.70 0.50
CA PRO A 527 12.61 -22.92 -0.63
C PRO A 527 12.53 -23.68 -1.94
N ALA A 528 12.19 -22.98 -3.02
CA ALA A 528 12.18 -23.51 -4.38
C ALA A 528 13.55 -23.32 -5.03
N THR A 529 13.93 -24.27 -5.89
CA THR A 529 15.15 -24.20 -6.68
C THR A 529 14.84 -24.45 -8.15
N VAL A 530 15.31 -23.55 -9.01
CA VAL A 530 15.20 -23.66 -10.47
C VAL A 530 16.46 -24.28 -11.01
N HIS A 531 16.30 -25.29 -11.86
CA HIS A 531 17.40 -25.95 -12.56
C HIS A 531 17.14 -25.95 -14.06
N PHE A 532 18.17 -25.74 -14.86
CA PHE A 532 18.16 -26.03 -16.28
C PHE A 532 19.58 -26.23 -16.81
N GLU A 533 19.65 -26.97 -17.90
CA GLU A 533 20.86 -27.08 -18.71
C GLU A 533 20.73 -26.18 -19.94
N PHE A 534 21.86 -25.72 -20.45
CA PHE A 534 21.89 -24.89 -21.63
C PHE A 534 23.08 -25.18 -22.53
N LYS A 535 22.90 -24.85 -23.81
CA LYS A 535 23.96 -24.85 -24.82
C LYS A 535 24.15 -23.46 -25.38
N MET A 536 25.41 -23.10 -25.61
CA MET A 536 25.78 -21.81 -26.18
C MET A 536 26.80 -22.05 -27.31
N PRO A 537 26.58 -21.51 -28.54
CA PRO A 537 27.57 -21.61 -29.59
C PRO A 537 28.78 -20.74 -29.27
N LEU A 538 29.97 -21.26 -29.54
CA LEU A 538 31.20 -20.51 -29.54
C LEU A 538 31.65 -20.31 -30.98
N SER A 539 31.81 -19.07 -31.42
CA SER A 539 32.25 -18.76 -32.78
C SER A 539 33.18 -17.58 -32.84
N GLY A 540 34.16 -17.63 -33.72
CA GLY A 540 35.11 -16.56 -34.01
C GLY A 540 36.51 -16.79 -33.39
N ASP A 541 37.50 -15.96 -33.84
CA ASP A 541 38.86 -16.03 -33.34
C ASP A 541 39.01 -15.30 -31.98
N ILE A 542 38.07 -14.41 -31.67
CA ILE A 542 37.97 -13.69 -30.39
C ILE A 542 36.53 -13.84 -29.90
N ILE A 543 36.37 -14.26 -28.63
CA ILE A 543 35.07 -14.41 -27.96
C ILE A 543 35.02 -13.44 -26.77
N TYR A 544 33.98 -12.62 -26.73
CA TYR A 544 33.64 -11.76 -25.60
C TYR A 544 32.57 -12.44 -24.79
N PHE A 545 32.91 -12.92 -23.59
CA PHE A 545 32.01 -13.68 -22.74
C PHE A 545 31.69 -12.92 -21.47
N ASN A 546 30.41 -12.67 -21.23
CA ASN A 546 29.96 -12.10 -19.96
C ASN A 546 29.88 -13.22 -18.90
N PRO A 547 30.69 -13.16 -17.82
CA PRO A 547 30.71 -14.20 -16.82
C PRO A 547 29.50 -14.17 -15.88
N VAL A 548 28.72 -13.09 -15.83
CA VAL A 548 27.45 -13.01 -15.08
C VAL A 548 26.30 -13.16 -16.08
N ILE A 549 25.92 -14.41 -16.35
CA ILE A 549 24.94 -14.74 -17.38
C ILE A 549 23.48 -14.55 -16.90
N GLU A 550 23.24 -14.52 -15.62
CA GLU A 550 21.93 -14.27 -15.01
C GLU A 550 22.07 -13.26 -13.86
N SER A 551 21.30 -12.19 -13.90
CA SER A 551 21.30 -11.16 -12.86
C SER A 551 20.00 -10.33 -12.92
N ASN A 552 19.58 -9.83 -11.78
CA ASN A 552 18.49 -8.84 -11.68
C ASN A 552 18.96 -7.40 -11.99
N TYR A 553 20.28 -7.18 -12.16
CA TYR A 553 20.89 -5.84 -12.24
C TYR A 553 21.48 -5.58 -13.64
N HIS A 554 20.60 -5.53 -14.65
CA HIS A 554 20.98 -5.09 -16.01
C HIS A 554 20.75 -3.59 -16.22
N VAL A 555 19.81 -3.02 -15.47
CA VAL A 555 19.46 -1.60 -15.46
C VAL A 555 19.49 -1.10 -14.03
N ASN A 556 19.97 0.12 -13.83
CA ASN A 556 19.98 0.70 -12.50
C ASN A 556 18.54 0.91 -12.00
N PRO A 557 18.16 0.32 -10.87
CA PRO A 557 16.82 0.52 -10.33
C PRO A 557 16.55 1.95 -9.85
N PHE A 558 17.59 2.79 -9.76
CA PHE A 558 17.56 4.19 -9.30
C PHE A 558 17.93 5.14 -10.48
N GLU A 559 16.96 5.40 -11.37
CA GLU A 559 17.18 6.16 -12.61
C GLU A 559 16.99 7.67 -12.46
N ALA A 560 16.16 8.11 -11.48
CA ALA A 560 15.85 9.53 -11.29
C ALA A 560 17.11 10.34 -10.93
N GLU A 561 17.17 11.60 -11.37
CA GLU A 561 18.27 12.51 -11.00
C GLU A 561 18.17 12.94 -9.54
N GLU A 562 16.95 13.14 -9.04
CA GLU A 562 16.66 13.59 -7.69
C GLU A 562 15.58 12.69 -7.04
N ARG A 563 15.59 12.64 -5.72
CA ARG A 563 14.62 11.91 -4.93
C ARG A 563 14.13 12.75 -3.75
N LYS A 564 12.82 12.72 -3.52
CA LYS A 564 12.15 13.45 -2.44
C LYS A 564 11.88 12.56 -1.21
N TYR A 565 11.61 11.27 -1.45
CA TYR A 565 11.12 10.37 -0.40
C TYR A 565 12.17 9.31 -0.03
N PRO A 566 12.16 8.78 1.20
CA PRO A 566 13.01 7.65 1.59
C PRO A 566 12.84 6.46 0.63
N ILE A 567 13.91 5.68 0.47
CA ILE A 567 13.87 4.42 -0.26
C ILE A 567 13.45 3.33 0.74
N THR A 568 12.39 2.58 0.42
CA THR A 568 11.94 1.48 1.24
C THR A 568 11.93 0.19 0.42
N LEU A 569 13.02 -0.56 0.50
CA LEU A 569 13.13 -1.87 -0.14
C LEU A 569 12.14 -2.84 0.53
N PRO A 570 11.54 -3.75 -0.23
CA PRO A 570 10.63 -4.75 0.34
C PRO A 570 11.36 -5.75 1.27
N LEU A 571 12.62 -6.03 1.00
CA LEU A 571 13.45 -7.04 1.67
C LEU A 571 14.90 -6.56 1.73
N PRO A 572 15.70 -7.03 2.70
CA PRO A 572 17.15 -6.96 2.61
C PRO A 572 17.62 -7.68 1.34
N VAL A 573 18.73 -7.21 0.77
CA VAL A 573 19.35 -7.85 -0.39
C VAL A 573 20.46 -8.77 0.08
N ASP A 574 20.43 -10.03 -0.32
CA ASP A 574 21.53 -10.99 -0.09
C ASP A 574 21.57 -11.98 -1.28
N GLU A 575 22.34 -11.60 -2.32
CA GLU A 575 22.42 -12.37 -3.56
C GLU A 575 23.85 -12.82 -3.82
N VAL A 576 24.03 -14.12 -3.95
CA VAL A 576 25.32 -14.74 -4.28
C VAL A 576 25.22 -15.39 -5.65
N TYR A 577 26.14 -15.04 -6.53
CA TYR A 577 26.33 -15.67 -7.84
C TYR A 577 27.70 -16.34 -7.88
N SER A 578 27.76 -17.57 -8.40
CA SER A 578 28.99 -18.32 -8.57
C SER A 578 29.04 -18.91 -10.00
N LEU A 579 30.15 -18.74 -10.67
CA LEU A 579 30.46 -19.39 -11.94
C LEU A 579 31.72 -20.23 -11.84
N ASN A 580 31.68 -21.47 -12.32
CA ASN A 580 32.84 -22.31 -12.55
C ASN A 580 32.84 -22.70 -14.04
N MET A 581 33.79 -22.15 -14.80
CA MET A 581 33.84 -22.28 -16.24
C MET A 581 35.15 -22.94 -16.68
N GLU A 582 35.09 -23.99 -17.49
CA GLU A 582 36.24 -24.45 -18.23
C GLU A 582 36.62 -23.47 -19.33
N ILE A 583 37.92 -23.23 -19.48
CA ILE A 583 38.41 -22.44 -20.64
C ILE A 583 38.03 -23.18 -21.91
N PRO A 584 37.35 -22.51 -22.90
CA PRO A 584 36.94 -23.16 -24.14
C PRO A 584 38.11 -23.83 -24.85
N GLU A 585 37.88 -25.07 -25.35
CA GLU A 585 38.88 -25.83 -26.06
C GLU A 585 39.36 -25.08 -27.31
N GLY A 586 40.66 -25.05 -27.54
CA GLY A 586 41.28 -24.28 -28.63
C GLY A 586 41.44 -22.79 -28.35
N TYR A 587 41.09 -22.29 -27.18
CA TYR A 587 41.27 -20.87 -26.81
C TYR A 587 42.20 -20.65 -25.62
N THR A 588 42.70 -19.44 -25.52
CA THR A 588 43.42 -18.91 -24.35
C THR A 588 42.69 -17.70 -23.82
N VAL A 589 42.82 -17.44 -22.53
CA VAL A 589 42.30 -16.21 -21.90
C VAL A 589 43.25 -15.07 -22.20
N ASP A 590 42.78 -14.07 -22.94
CA ASP A 590 43.52 -12.83 -23.30
C ASP A 590 43.33 -11.76 -22.22
N GLU A 591 42.05 -11.51 -21.81
CA GLU A 591 41.71 -10.55 -20.76
C GLU A 591 40.68 -11.12 -19.80
N ILE A 592 40.76 -10.73 -18.52
CA ILE A 592 39.75 -11.00 -17.50
C ILE A 592 39.38 -9.73 -16.73
N PRO A 593 38.13 -9.59 -16.27
CA PRO A 593 37.76 -8.54 -15.32
C PRO A 593 38.67 -8.53 -14.09
N LYS A 594 38.78 -7.39 -13.42
CA LYS A 594 39.50 -7.29 -12.14
C LYS A 594 38.50 -7.56 -10.98
N SER A 595 38.99 -8.28 -9.98
CA SER A 595 38.27 -8.40 -8.70
C SER A 595 38.04 -7.02 -8.08
N ALA A 596 36.90 -6.82 -7.44
CA ALA A 596 36.52 -5.56 -6.81
C ALA A 596 35.71 -5.79 -5.55
N ARG A 597 35.81 -4.88 -4.60
CA ARG A 597 34.97 -4.83 -3.42
C ARG A 597 34.63 -3.38 -3.10
N VAL A 598 33.36 -3.10 -2.86
CA VAL A 598 32.85 -1.78 -2.50
C VAL A 598 31.95 -1.93 -1.28
N ALA A 599 32.15 -1.13 -0.25
CA ALA A 599 31.25 -0.99 0.87
C ALA A 599 30.20 0.09 0.58
N PHE A 600 29.03 -0.07 1.13
CA PHE A 600 27.96 0.90 1.10
C PHE A 600 27.69 1.39 2.54
N ASN A 601 27.73 2.73 2.73
CA ASN A 601 27.52 3.38 4.03
C ASN A 601 28.16 2.65 5.23
N GLY A 602 29.43 2.29 5.09
CA GLY A 602 30.16 1.55 6.13
C GLY A 602 29.77 0.09 6.18
N ASP A 603 28.85 -0.29 7.03
CA ASP A 603 28.38 -1.66 7.27
C ASP A 603 26.92 -1.93 6.86
N GLU A 604 26.24 -0.96 6.25
CA GLU A 604 24.87 -1.14 5.75
C GLU A 604 24.81 -2.09 4.55
N GLY A 605 25.92 -2.23 3.81
CA GLY A 605 26.01 -3.17 2.72
C GLY A 605 27.37 -3.27 2.06
N PHE A 606 27.49 -4.19 1.12
CA PHE A 606 28.68 -4.32 0.28
C PHE A 606 28.34 -5.02 -1.05
N PHE A 607 29.21 -4.78 -2.02
CA PHE A 607 29.34 -5.57 -3.23
C PHE A 607 30.74 -6.13 -3.33
N GLU A 608 30.86 -7.42 -3.58
CA GLU A 608 32.10 -8.13 -3.82
C GLU A 608 32.02 -8.87 -5.15
N TYR A 609 33.04 -8.75 -5.97
CA TYR A 609 33.22 -9.48 -7.22
C TYR A 609 34.64 -10.03 -7.25
N LEU A 610 34.74 -11.34 -7.15
CA LEU A 610 36.02 -12.06 -7.18
C LEU A 610 36.09 -12.88 -8.45
N ILE A 611 37.19 -12.79 -9.17
CA ILE A 611 37.48 -13.60 -10.33
C ILE A 611 38.89 -14.17 -10.23
N GLN A 612 39.03 -15.44 -10.48
CA GLN A 612 40.28 -16.16 -10.45
C GLN A 612 40.40 -17.05 -11.71
N LYS A 613 41.59 -17.02 -12.31
CA LYS A 613 41.95 -17.91 -13.41
C LYS A 613 42.93 -18.94 -12.93
N GLU A 614 42.63 -20.21 -13.19
CA GLU A 614 43.50 -21.36 -13.06
C GLU A 614 43.98 -21.83 -14.43
N GLU A 615 44.79 -22.90 -14.50
CA GLU A 615 45.30 -23.39 -15.80
C GLU A 615 44.21 -23.72 -16.82
N SER A 616 43.13 -24.36 -16.41
CA SER A 616 42.06 -24.83 -17.29
C SER A 616 40.69 -24.25 -16.96
N ARG A 617 40.56 -23.43 -15.93
CA ARG A 617 39.28 -22.95 -15.38
C ARG A 617 39.31 -21.48 -15.00
N ILE A 618 38.10 -20.88 -15.01
CA ILE A 618 37.84 -19.57 -14.46
C ILE A 618 36.74 -19.71 -13.41
N GLN A 619 36.96 -19.12 -12.27
CA GLN A 619 35.99 -19.06 -11.18
C GLN A 619 35.60 -17.62 -10.95
N VAL A 620 34.29 -17.36 -10.82
CA VAL A 620 33.73 -16.07 -10.47
C VAL A 620 32.82 -16.25 -9.26
N ARG A 621 32.94 -15.36 -8.30
CA ARG A 621 31.99 -15.21 -7.20
C ARG A 621 31.60 -13.76 -7.05
N SER A 622 30.31 -13.50 -7.11
CA SER A 622 29.79 -12.19 -6.78
C SER A 622 28.84 -12.27 -5.58
N HIS A 623 28.87 -11.25 -4.73
CA HIS A 623 27.99 -11.15 -3.58
C HIS A 623 27.53 -9.69 -3.42
N ILE A 624 26.23 -9.46 -3.54
CA ILE A 624 25.58 -8.19 -3.23
C ILE A 624 24.83 -8.35 -1.92
N LYS A 625 25.09 -7.47 -0.96
CA LYS A 625 24.38 -7.46 0.31
C LYS A 625 24.02 -6.06 0.75
N LEU A 626 22.74 -5.84 1.09
CA LEU A 626 22.22 -4.68 1.80
C LEU A 626 21.49 -5.19 3.03
N ASN A 627 21.91 -4.76 4.22
CA ASN A 627 21.35 -5.22 5.49
C ASN A 627 20.08 -4.44 5.87
N GLU A 628 20.03 -3.16 5.45
CA GLU A 628 18.92 -2.26 5.73
C GLU A 628 17.89 -2.30 4.59
N THR A 629 16.64 -1.99 4.93
CA THR A 629 15.54 -1.88 3.97
C THR A 629 15.08 -0.44 3.78
N VAL A 630 15.41 0.45 4.70
CA VAL A 630 15.01 1.86 4.64
C VAL A 630 16.26 2.74 4.56
N PHE A 631 16.35 3.57 3.52
CA PHE A 631 17.42 4.53 3.34
C PHE A 631 16.80 5.94 3.20
N PRO A 632 17.33 6.95 3.91
CA PRO A 632 16.86 8.32 3.76
C PRO A 632 17.08 8.85 2.34
N ALA A 633 16.30 9.85 1.94
CA ALA A 633 16.41 10.43 0.58
C ALA A 633 17.80 10.99 0.27
N GLU A 634 18.54 11.43 1.29
CA GLU A 634 19.92 11.92 1.19
C GLU A 634 20.90 10.85 0.72
N ASP A 635 20.64 9.58 1.00
CA ASP A 635 21.49 8.45 0.60
C ASP A 635 21.22 7.99 -0.84
N TYR A 636 20.24 8.59 -1.51
CA TYR A 636 19.82 8.16 -2.84
C TYR A 636 20.98 8.15 -3.86
N ASN A 637 21.77 9.18 -3.89
CA ASN A 637 22.90 9.26 -4.83
C ASN A 637 23.95 8.18 -4.55
N SER A 638 24.24 7.92 -3.28
CA SER A 638 25.17 6.86 -2.87
C SER A 638 24.66 5.48 -3.29
N LEU A 639 23.37 5.23 -3.13
CA LEU A 639 22.74 3.96 -3.52
C LEU A 639 22.70 3.81 -5.05
N ARG A 640 22.39 4.89 -5.79
CA ARG A 640 22.43 4.93 -7.25
C ARG A 640 23.82 4.62 -7.78
N ASP A 641 24.85 5.24 -7.22
CA ASP A 641 26.24 5.03 -7.62
C ASP A 641 26.73 3.61 -7.26
N PHE A 642 26.31 3.06 -6.12
CA PHE A 642 26.57 1.68 -5.74
C PHE A 642 26.04 0.71 -6.78
N PHE A 643 24.78 0.82 -7.18
CA PHE A 643 24.19 -0.06 -8.21
C PHE A 643 24.74 0.21 -9.60
N ALA A 644 25.11 1.45 -9.93
CA ALA A 644 25.83 1.75 -11.17
C ALA A 644 27.18 1.02 -11.25
N PHE A 645 27.89 0.95 -10.11
CA PHE A 645 29.13 0.18 -10.03
C PHE A 645 28.90 -1.33 -10.19
N VAL A 646 27.87 -1.89 -9.56
CA VAL A 646 27.47 -3.31 -9.70
C VAL A 646 27.21 -3.64 -11.17
N ILE A 647 26.37 -2.84 -11.83
CA ILE A 647 25.99 -3.04 -13.24
C ILE A 647 27.22 -2.94 -14.16
N LYS A 648 28.04 -1.91 -13.95
CA LYS A 648 29.29 -1.77 -14.69
C LYS A 648 30.17 -3.01 -14.53
N LYS A 649 30.29 -3.54 -13.32
CA LYS A 649 31.11 -4.72 -13.04
C LYS A 649 30.51 -5.97 -13.70
N TYR A 650 29.18 -6.12 -13.69
CA TYR A 650 28.49 -7.24 -14.34
C TYR A 650 28.52 -7.17 -15.88
N SER A 651 28.76 -6.00 -16.47
CA SER A 651 28.93 -5.84 -17.91
C SER A 651 30.34 -6.13 -18.42
N GLU A 652 31.32 -6.30 -17.52
CA GLU A 652 32.70 -6.62 -17.91
C GLU A 652 32.78 -8.04 -18.47
N GLN A 653 33.63 -8.23 -19.51
CA GLN A 653 33.71 -9.47 -20.26
C GLN A 653 35.07 -10.16 -20.08
N ILE A 654 35.08 -11.48 -20.13
CA ILE A 654 36.26 -12.29 -20.34
C ILE A 654 36.51 -12.34 -21.84
N VAL A 655 37.76 -12.10 -22.26
CA VAL A 655 38.15 -12.19 -23.66
C VAL A 655 38.92 -13.49 -23.88
N PHE A 656 38.41 -14.36 -24.73
CA PHE A 656 39.09 -15.56 -25.19
C PHE A 656 39.62 -15.37 -26.61
N LYS A 657 40.82 -15.87 -26.88
CA LYS A 657 41.49 -15.79 -28.18
C LYS A 657 41.85 -17.22 -28.64
N ARG A 658 41.56 -17.52 -29.88
CA ARG A 658 41.89 -18.84 -30.48
C ARG A 658 43.39 -19.06 -30.44
N LYS A 659 43.81 -20.24 -30.04
CA LYS A 659 45.20 -20.67 -30.11
C LYS A 659 45.61 -20.77 -31.59
N LYS A 660 46.77 -20.21 -31.93
CA LYS A 660 47.35 -20.33 -33.28
C LYS A 660 47.89 -21.73 -33.55
#